data_d4dc509e38ac92bbe3b02b2f20cb40cb
#
_entry.id   d4dc509e38ac92bbe3b02b2f20cb40cb
#
_cell.length_a   1.000
_cell.length_b   1.000
_cell.length_c   1.000
_cell.angle_alpha   90.00
_cell.angle_beta   90.00
_cell.angle_gamma   90.00
#
_symmetry.space_group_name_H-M   'P 1'
#
loop_
_entity.id
_entity.type
_entity.pdbx_description
1 polymer ?
#
loop_
_entity_poly.entity_id
_entity_poly.type
_entity_poly.pdbx_seq_one_letter_code
_entity_poly.pdbx_strand_id
1 'polypeptide(L)'
;MISEKVQKIGASPTLKISAKAKAMKAEGIDVIDLSVGEPDFPTPENVKDAGIKAIRDNFTKYTENDGIPTLRKAIAQRLEEDYDLKYAPKEIIISAGAKASLFHLVQTLVNEEEEVIIPAPFWVTYPECVNLAKGKPVIVPAREEDGFLLTPDALRAAISPATKAVILNNPSNPTGAAYSREKLADLADVIRGEDIYVIADEIYGKLVYDNFKFTSFASLGEDIKKKTIIVNGVSKSYSMTGWRIGFAAGPAEIIGGMSKIQSHTTSNACSIAQKASLEAYVGPQHEVQKMAAEFQRRRNYCLMRLATVPGLACFKPQGAFYLFPNVKSFYDKEFGGARIRNSYGMAYYLLKEARVAIVPGDSFGADDYIRLSYATSMENLEKSLDRIVEALSKLKTARKVKQVALNNAVTRVRKAVPVEPGVDLRMRDALVAEMDGHLGYEGRYEWNVTINGAVIQLRTNVGHLNDFWTENWLPAQLEADLEPHGTIYAVDGIAGREPRAFYSPETRTGILVNTDNYGPLRSLALGLVMDIAERTAGTGGAGAIRGMSAAFNGDGLILVGPPGTKKTELFFELLRDVRFRLQTNEIVFVRLAGGRASADSVERKLYLPTNTVELNGKLAPLLDKSKCENVVTRKEDCTDNACQRADDCRLDRGSPYCYKASKEAHAMLNPSWIGGPEAFARRTNLKWVFLLRNDATSPAVVEIAKDEALRILEAGEAAGAQRTLSAKSQPFFNPHLLAGRVTEAAGVGVNSGRLEAQKAFFSRLLDVAKCFLFNSGVAGADVIRETIAK
;
A
#
# COMPACT_ATOMS: atom_id res chain seq x y z
N MET A 1 -19.85 -7.84 16.08
CA MET A 1 -19.52 -6.41 15.86
C MET A 1 -18.48 -6.02 16.91
N ILE A 2 -17.44 -5.27 16.53
CA ILE A 2 -16.47 -4.70 17.46
C ILE A 2 -17.06 -3.42 18.08
N SER A 3 -16.60 -3.03 19.27
CA SER A 3 -17.14 -1.85 19.97
C SER A 3 -16.89 -0.55 19.21
N GLU A 4 -17.78 0.43 19.33
CA GLU A 4 -17.67 1.72 18.63
C GLU A 4 -16.36 2.45 18.97
N LYS A 5 -15.90 2.38 20.22
CA LYS A 5 -14.63 3.01 20.59
C LYS A 5 -13.43 2.41 19.85
N VAL A 6 -13.43 1.11 19.55
CA VAL A 6 -12.37 0.46 18.78
C VAL A 6 -12.45 0.85 17.29
N GLN A 7 -13.66 1.07 16.78
CA GLN A 7 -13.85 1.54 15.38
C GLN A 7 -13.30 2.96 15.17
N LYS A 8 -13.31 3.79 16.21
CA LYS A 8 -12.79 5.18 16.18
C LYS A 8 -11.26 5.26 16.28
N ILE A 9 -10.58 4.19 16.72
CA ILE A 9 -9.12 4.17 16.84
C ILE A 9 -8.51 3.99 15.45
N GLY A 10 -7.70 4.95 15.02
CA GLY A 10 -6.94 4.87 13.79
C GLY A 10 -5.88 3.76 13.83
N ALA A 11 -5.76 2.98 12.74
CA ALA A 11 -4.61 2.07 12.61
C ALA A 11 -3.32 2.90 12.51
N SER A 12 -2.31 2.58 13.32
CA SER A 12 -1.04 3.32 13.35
C SER A 12 -0.40 3.43 11.95
N PRO A 13 -0.23 4.63 11.41
CA PRO A 13 0.39 4.83 10.10
C PRO A 13 1.83 4.32 10.03
N THR A 14 2.56 4.43 11.14
CA THR A 14 3.93 3.91 11.27
C THR A 14 3.98 2.40 11.07
N LEU A 15 2.98 1.66 11.59
CA LEU A 15 2.88 0.21 11.41
C LEU A 15 2.56 -0.17 9.96
N LYS A 16 1.76 0.63 9.25
CA LYS A 16 1.44 0.37 7.83
C LYS A 16 2.67 0.46 6.93
N ILE A 17 3.49 1.49 7.09
CA ILE A 17 4.72 1.66 6.31
C ILE A 17 5.75 0.59 6.66
N SER A 18 5.95 0.30 7.94
CA SER A 18 6.86 -0.76 8.38
C SER A 18 6.41 -2.13 7.88
N ALA A 19 5.11 -2.44 7.87
CA ALA A 19 4.58 -3.68 7.31
C ALA A 19 4.85 -3.77 5.79
N LYS A 20 4.67 -2.67 5.05
CA LYS A 20 4.98 -2.62 3.62
C LYS A 20 6.48 -2.80 3.35
N ALA A 21 7.34 -2.15 4.14
CA ALA A 21 8.78 -2.33 4.05
C ALA A 21 9.21 -3.78 4.35
N LYS A 22 8.61 -4.44 5.35
CA LYS A 22 8.83 -5.86 5.65
C LYS A 22 8.38 -6.78 4.52
N ALA A 23 7.23 -6.50 3.91
CA ALA A 23 6.75 -7.25 2.75
C ALA A 23 7.72 -7.15 1.56
N MET A 24 8.20 -5.94 1.25
CA MET A 24 9.20 -5.72 0.20
C MET A 24 10.52 -6.46 0.50
N LYS A 25 10.99 -6.46 1.76
CA LYS A 25 12.17 -7.25 2.18
C LYS A 25 11.95 -8.75 1.99
N ALA A 26 10.76 -9.26 2.30
CA ALA A 26 10.41 -10.67 2.09
C ALA A 26 10.39 -11.04 0.59
N GLU A 27 10.12 -10.07 -0.30
CA GLU A 27 10.23 -10.21 -1.76
C GLU A 27 11.68 -10.10 -2.27
N GLY A 28 12.67 -9.96 -1.39
CA GLY A 28 14.09 -9.83 -1.74
C GLY A 28 14.53 -8.41 -2.11
N ILE A 29 13.68 -7.40 -1.90
CA ILE A 29 14.01 -6.01 -2.20
C ILE A 29 14.85 -5.43 -1.05
N ASP A 30 15.98 -4.81 -1.38
CA ASP A 30 16.87 -4.16 -0.41
C ASP A 30 16.29 -2.83 0.09
N VAL A 31 15.45 -2.90 1.13
CA VAL A 31 14.80 -1.75 1.77
C VAL A 31 15.52 -1.41 3.07
N ILE A 32 15.87 -0.14 3.26
CA ILE A 32 16.40 0.38 4.53
C ILE A 32 15.24 1.00 5.31
N ASP A 33 15.06 0.59 6.56
CA ASP A 33 13.94 1.04 7.40
C ASP A 33 14.40 2.10 8.40
N LEU A 34 14.10 3.39 8.11
CA LEU A 34 14.29 4.54 9.00
C LEU A 34 12.98 4.95 9.71
N SER A 35 11.94 4.11 9.65
CA SER A 35 10.66 4.38 10.32
C SER A 35 10.64 3.92 11.77
N VAL A 36 11.55 3.03 12.17
CA VAL A 36 11.56 2.39 13.48
C VAL A 36 12.09 3.34 14.56
N GLY A 37 11.38 3.39 15.68
CA GLY A 37 11.73 4.25 16.80
C GLY A 37 12.39 3.48 17.94
N GLU A 38 13.49 2.75 17.66
CA GLU A 38 14.27 2.05 18.68
C GLU A 38 15.78 2.17 18.43
N PRO A 39 16.60 2.22 19.51
CA PRO A 39 18.05 2.17 19.36
C PRO A 39 18.49 0.87 18.69
N ASP A 40 19.49 0.95 17.83
CA ASP A 40 20.12 -0.20 17.15
C ASP A 40 21.25 -0.85 17.97
N PHE A 41 21.59 -0.27 19.11
CA PHE A 41 22.57 -0.83 20.04
C PHE A 41 21.98 -2.03 20.77
N PRO A 42 22.79 -3.04 21.08
CA PRO A 42 22.38 -4.09 22.01
C PRO A 42 22.19 -3.52 23.42
N THR A 43 21.34 -4.17 24.22
CA THR A 43 21.28 -3.94 25.65
C THR A 43 22.66 -4.14 26.27
N PRO A 44 23.17 -3.27 27.17
CA PRO A 44 24.47 -3.41 27.83
C PRO A 44 24.67 -4.78 28.48
N GLU A 45 25.90 -5.32 28.45
CA GLU A 45 26.19 -6.69 28.89
C GLU A 45 25.82 -6.92 30.35
N ASN A 46 26.22 -6.01 31.26
CA ASN A 46 25.87 -6.10 32.69
C ASN A 46 24.35 -6.21 32.91
N VAL A 47 23.56 -5.50 32.11
CA VAL A 47 22.09 -5.53 32.18
C VAL A 47 21.55 -6.88 31.70
N LYS A 48 22.12 -7.42 30.60
CA LYS A 48 21.78 -8.78 30.12
C LYS A 48 22.12 -9.84 31.14
N ASP A 49 23.29 -9.75 31.74
CA ASP A 49 23.77 -10.68 32.79
C ASP A 49 22.85 -10.68 34.01
N ALA A 50 22.37 -9.50 34.43
CA ALA A 50 21.39 -9.38 35.52
C ALA A 50 20.07 -10.06 35.16
N GLY A 51 19.60 -9.95 33.90
CA GLY A 51 18.42 -10.67 33.42
C GLY A 51 18.64 -12.19 33.40
N ILE A 52 19.76 -12.66 32.89
CA ILE A 52 20.15 -14.08 32.86
C ILE A 52 20.23 -14.64 34.28
N LYS A 53 20.84 -13.87 35.19
CA LYS A 53 20.92 -14.25 36.61
C LYS A 53 19.55 -14.38 37.23
N ALA A 54 18.62 -13.45 36.95
CA ALA A 54 17.26 -13.52 37.47
C ALA A 54 16.53 -14.80 37.00
N ILE A 55 16.75 -15.25 35.76
CA ILE A 55 16.23 -16.52 35.25
C ILE A 55 16.81 -17.72 36.04
N ARG A 56 18.13 -17.73 36.22
CA ARG A 56 18.83 -18.78 36.95
C ARG A 56 18.47 -18.88 38.43
N ASP A 57 18.20 -17.73 39.04
CA ASP A 57 17.73 -17.60 40.42
C ASP A 57 16.23 -17.91 40.58
N ASN A 58 15.55 -18.33 39.49
CA ASN A 58 14.11 -18.60 39.46
C ASN A 58 13.25 -17.40 39.87
N PHE A 59 13.68 -16.17 39.57
CA PHE A 59 12.91 -14.95 39.79
C PHE A 59 11.84 -14.78 38.72
N THR A 60 10.93 -15.73 38.63
CA THR A 60 9.97 -15.92 37.52
C THR A 60 8.51 -15.90 37.99
N LYS A 61 8.26 -15.47 39.22
CA LYS A 61 6.93 -15.38 39.84
C LYS A 61 6.41 -13.96 39.83
N TYR A 62 5.14 -13.78 40.23
CA TYR A 62 4.56 -12.46 40.42
C TYR A 62 5.37 -11.64 41.43
N THR A 63 5.44 -10.35 41.20
CA THR A 63 5.99 -9.36 42.14
C THR A 63 4.89 -8.42 42.60
N GLU A 64 5.23 -7.44 43.40
CA GLU A 64 4.31 -6.35 43.72
C GLU A 64 3.81 -5.69 42.44
N ASN A 65 2.53 -5.33 42.42
CA ASN A 65 1.88 -4.70 41.25
C ASN A 65 2.60 -3.43 40.81
N ASP A 66 3.07 -2.61 41.77
CA ASP A 66 3.78 -1.35 41.47
C ASP A 66 5.26 -1.54 41.16
N GLY A 67 5.71 -2.78 41.11
CA GLY A 67 7.10 -3.16 40.84
C GLY A 67 7.93 -3.43 42.10
N ILE A 68 9.03 -4.14 41.95
CA ILE A 68 9.89 -4.54 43.07
C ILE A 68 10.43 -3.31 43.83
N PRO A 69 10.41 -3.32 45.18
CA PRO A 69 10.83 -2.17 46.00
C PRO A 69 12.25 -1.70 45.71
N THR A 70 13.15 -2.63 45.43
CA THR A 70 14.55 -2.31 45.06
C THR A 70 14.66 -1.47 43.78
N LEU A 71 13.86 -1.78 42.76
CA LEU A 71 13.85 -1.01 41.51
C LEU A 71 13.22 0.38 41.72
N ARG A 72 12.12 0.47 42.49
CA ARG A 72 11.50 1.76 42.80
C ARG A 72 12.45 2.68 43.60
N LYS A 73 13.23 2.11 44.55
CA LYS A 73 14.29 2.85 45.27
C LYS A 73 15.41 3.31 44.33
N ALA A 74 15.86 2.45 43.44
CA ALA A 74 16.91 2.78 42.45
C ALA A 74 16.48 3.90 41.50
N ILE A 75 15.20 3.89 41.08
CA ILE A 75 14.66 4.97 40.25
C ILE A 75 14.55 6.27 41.05
N ALA A 76 14.07 6.23 42.29
CA ALA A 76 14.02 7.40 43.16
C ALA A 76 15.42 8.03 43.36
N GLN A 77 16.41 7.19 43.60
CA GLN A 77 17.80 7.63 43.73
C GLN A 77 18.31 8.26 42.44
N ARG A 78 18.05 7.64 41.31
CA ARG A 78 18.48 8.15 40.00
C ARG A 78 17.82 9.50 39.64
N LEU A 79 16.53 9.68 39.97
CA LEU A 79 15.84 10.96 39.81
C LEU A 79 16.44 12.07 40.71
N GLU A 80 16.88 11.72 41.89
CA GLU A 80 17.57 12.65 42.82
C GLU A 80 18.97 12.99 42.26
N GLU A 81 19.78 11.99 41.85
CA GLU A 81 21.11 12.19 41.31
C GLU A 81 21.12 12.99 40.00
N ASP A 82 20.21 12.67 39.06
CA ASP A 82 20.20 13.26 37.72
C ASP A 82 19.49 14.63 37.70
N TYR A 83 18.47 14.87 38.55
CA TYR A 83 17.55 16.01 38.40
C TYR A 83 17.21 16.74 39.70
N ASP A 84 17.81 16.36 40.83
CA ASP A 84 17.53 16.87 42.17
C ASP A 84 16.04 16.71 42.60
N LEU A 85 15.47 15.60 42.14
CA LEU A 85 14.06 15.28 42.39
C LEU A 85 13.89 14.16 43.42
N LYS A 86 13.34 14.49 44.60
CA LYS A 86 13.12 13.54 45.67
C LYS A 86 11.71 12.93 45.60
N TYR A 87 11.66 11.62 45.36
CA TYR A 87 10.42 10.84 45.39
C TYR A 87 10.52 9.70 46.41
N ALA A 88 9.46 9.47 47.16
CA ALA A 88 9.34 8.25 47.96
C ALA A 88 8.98 7.06 47.06
N PRO A 89 9.38 5.81 47.35
CA PRO A 89 9.05 4.64 46.54
C PRO A 89 7.54 4.45 46.29
N LYS A 90 6.66 4.95 47.18
CA LYS A 90 5.19 4.92 46.95
C LYS A 90 4.69 5.92 45.93
N GLU A 91 5.54 6.83 45.47
CA GLU A 91 5.28 7.82 44.44
C GLU A 91 5.78 7.36 43.08
N ILE A 92 6.20 6.08 42.94
CA ILE A 92 6.73 5.48 41.72
C ILE A 92 6.02 4.16 41.46
N ILE A 93 5.58 3.99 40.22
CA ILE A 93 5.01 2.74 39.69
C ILE A 93 5.79 2.25 38.45
N ILE A 94 6.08 0.95 38.40
CA ILE A 94 6.72 0.27 37.27
C ILE A 94 5.64 -0.36 36.40
N SER A 95 5.69 -0.11 35.10
CA SER A 95 4.72 -0.62 34.13
C SER A 95 5.38 -1.37 32.98
N ALA A 96 4.57 -2.06 32.17
CA ALA A 96 5.01 -2.80 30.98
C ALA A 96 5.43 -1.85 29.84
N GLY A 97 6.46 -1.03 30.07
CA GLY A 97 6.96 0.05 29.23
C GLY A 97 6.26 1.38 29.50
N ALA A 98 6.90 2.50 29.14
CA ALA A 98 6.38 3.86 29.32
C ALA A 98 5.00 4.06 28.66
N LYS A 99 4.71 3.35 27.55
CA LYS A 99 3.38 3.39 26.91
C LYS A 99 2.28 2.89 27.84
N ALA A 100 2.52 1.83 28.62
CA ALA A 100 1.55 1.35 29.62
C ALA A 100 1.41 2.36 30.76
N SER A 101 2.52 2.96 31.23
CA SER A 101 2.47 4.03 32.23
C SER A 101 1.62 5.20 31.76
N LEU A 102 1.82 5.66 30.52
CA LEU A 102 1.04 6.74 29.91
C LEU A 102 -0.44 6.37 29.80
N PHE A 103 -0.75 5.16 29.32
CA PHE A 103 -2.13 4.69 29.22
C PHE A 103 -2.83 4.65 30.59
N HIS A 104 -2.19 4.03 31.58
CA HIS A 104 -2.75 3.96 32.94
C HIS A 104 -2.93 5.35 33.57
N LEU A 105 -1.98 6.27 33.31
CA LEU A 105 -2.04 7.64 33.81
C LEU A 105 -3.22 8.41 33.18
N VAL A 106 -3.38 8.36 31.88
CA VAL A 106 -4.50 9.04 31.21
C VAL A 106 -5.84 8.45 31.64
N GLN A 107 -5.95 7.11 31.79
CA GLN A 107 -7.16 6.47 32.34
C GLN A 107 -7.42 6.85 33.82
N THR A 108 -6.40 7.23 34.56
CA THR A 108 -6.53 7.66 35.98
C THR A 108 -6.97 9.11 36.10
N LEU A 109 -6.49 9.99 35.22
CA LEU A 109 -6.69 11.44 35.32
C LEU A 109 -7.93 11.94 34.59
N VAL A 110 -8.27 11.36 33.46
CA VAL A 110 -9.18 11.95 32.46
C VAL A 110 -10.56 11.29 32.53
N ASN A 111 -11.57 12.10 32.79
CA ASN A 111 -12.97 11.70 32.69
C ASN A 111 -13.51 11.94 31.27
N GLU A 112 -14.73 11.45 31.00
CA GLU A 112 -15.43 11.68 29.72
C GLU A 112 -15.59 13.18 29.48
N GLU A 113 -15.30 13.63 28.25
CA GLU A 113 -15.37 15.03 27.80
C GLU A 113 -14.29 15.98 28.38
N GLU A 114 -13.46 15.56 29.34
CA GLU A 114 -12.34 16.39 29.80
C GLU A 114 -11.27 16.50 28.70
N GLU A 115 -10.59 17.63 28.68
CA GLU A 115 -9.63 18.00 27.64
C GLU A 115 -8.18 17.74 28.06
N VAL A 116 -7.39 17.24 27.11
CA VAL A 116 -5.94 17.11 27.27
C VAL A 116 -5.25 17.86 26.15
N ILE A 117 -4.45 18.86 26.51
CA ILE A 117 -3.66 19.65 25.55
C ILE A 117 -2.47 18.81 25.07
N ILE A 118 -2.31 18.73 23.74
CA ILE A 118 -1.25 17.97 23.07
C ILE A 118 -0.57 18.87 22.04
N PRO A 119 0.66 19.34 22.30
CA PRO A 119 1.42 20.09 21.29
C PRO A 119 1.75 19.22 20.08
N ALA A 120 1.44 19.72 18.90
CA ALA A 120 1.81 19.06 17.61
C ALA A 120 3.07 19.75 17.03
N PRO A 121 4.08 18.99 16.54
CA PRO A 121 4.06 17.54 16.31
C PRO A 121 4.15 16.70 17.59
N PHE A 122 3.36 15.62 17.66
CA PHE A 122 3.21 14.78 18.84
C PHE A 122 3.48 13.31 18.52
N TRP A 123 3.80 12.50 19.53
CA TRP A 123 3.82 11.05 19.36
C TRP A 123 2.41 10.50 19.17
N VAL A 124 2.22 9.73 18.07
CA VAL A 124 0.92 9.19 17.60
C VAL A 124 0.05 8.51 18.66
N THR A 125 0.62 8.10 19.80
CA THR A 125 -0.09 7.42 20.88
C THR A 125 -0.86 8.39 21.78
N TYR A 126 -0.47 9.66 21.90
CA TYR A 126 -1.09 10.58 22.87
C TYR A 126 -2.57 10.81 22.58
N PRO A 127 -3.01 11.22 21.37
CA PRO A 127 -4.42 11.41 21.09
C PRO A 127 -5.23 10.14 21.33
N GLU A 128 -4.68 8.98 20.96
CA GLU A 128 -5.39 7.70 21.11
C GLU A 128 -5.57 7.29 22.57
N CYS A 129 -4.61 7.59 23.45
CA CYS A 129 -4.77 7.36 24.89
C CYS A 129 -5.91 8.21 25.48
N VAL A 130 -6.02 9.48 25.04
CA VAL A 130 -7.09 10.39 25.46
C VAL A 130 -8.44 9.92 24.93
N ASN A 131 -8.52 9.57 23.65
CA ASN A 131 -9.73 9.01 23.03
C ASN A 131 -10.22 7.73 23.73
N LEU A 132 -9.29 6.86 24.15
CA LEU A 132 -9.61 5.62 24.89
C LEU A 132 -10.15 5.90 26.29
N ALA A 133 -9.78 7.02 26.92
CA ALA A 133 -10.35 7.51 28.16
C ALA A 133 -11.68 8.26 27.97
N LYS A 134 -12.14 8.42 26.71
CA LYS A 134 -13.27 9.24 26.30
C LYS A 134 -13.08 10.75 26.54
N GLY A 135 -11.85 11.19 26.75
CA GLY A 135 -11.48 12.59 26.79
C GLY A 135 -11.36 13.21 25.39
N LYS A 136 -11.12 14.50 25.34
CA LYS A 136 -10.93 15.28 24.11
C LYS A 136 -9.47 15.70 23.95
N PRO A 137 -8.73 15.23 22.94
CA PRO A 137 -7.41 15.75 22.64
C PRO A 137 -7.53 17.16 22.02
N VAL A 138 -6.93 18.16 22.65
CA VAL A 138 -6.82 19.53 22.16
C VAL A 138 -5.45 19.72 21.53
N ILE A 139 -5.40 19.66 20.20
CA ILE A 139 -4.16 19.74 19.46
C ILE A 139 -3.74 21.20 19.28
N VAL A 140 -2.54 21.55 19.76
CA VAL A 140 -1.98 22.90 19.69
C VAL A 140 -0.74 22.88 18.79
N PRO A 141 -0.74 23.57 17.65
CA PRO A 141 0.43 23.62 16.77
C PRO A 141 1.63 24.28 17.46
N ALA A 142 2.75 23.57 17.51
CA ALA A 142 4.05 24.10 17.89
C ALA A 142 4.90 24.23 16.61
N ARG A 143 5.16 25.46 16.18
CA ARG A 143 5.73 25.79 14.88
C ARG A 143 7.24 25.59 14.83
N GLU A 144 7.79 25.38 13.65
CA GLU A 144 9.24 25.30 13.43
C GLU A 144 9.97 26.60 13.82
N GLU A 145 9.37 27.77 13.59
CA GLU A 145 9.89 29.08 13.98
C GLU A 145 10.04 29.23 15.50
N ASP A 146 9.21 28.53 16.29
CA ASP A 146 9.31 28.43 17.76
C ASP A 146 10.18 27.26 18.21
N GLY A 147 10.84 26.57 17.28
CA GLY A 147 11.65 25.38 17.53
C GLY A 147 10.83 24.13 17.85
N PHE A 148 9.60 24.03 17.34
CA PHE A 148 8.63 22.98 17.62
C PHE A 148 8.27 22.87 19.12
N LEU A 149 8.32 23.99 19.84
CA LEU A 149 7.99 24.05 21.28
C LEU A 149 6.67 24.78 21.48
N LEU A 150 5.86 24.29 22.43
CA LEU A 150 4.68 24.98 22.89
C LEU A 150 5.08 26.30 23.52
N THR A 151 4.45 27.40 23.11
CA THR A 151 4.67 28.72 23.72
C THR A 151 3.69 28.97 24.86
N PRO A 152 4.05 29.82 25.86
CA PRO A 152 3.15 30.20 26.95
C PRO A 152 1.82 30.77 26.46
N ASP A 153 1.84 31.59 25.42
CA ASP A 153 0.63 32.19 24.86
C ASP A 153 -0.29 31.15 24.21
N ALA A 154 0.31 30.21 23.44
CA ALA A 154 -0.44 29.10 22.86
C ALA A 154 -1.04 28.18 23.94
N LEU A 155 -0.30 27.94 25.03
CA LEU A 155 -0.80 27.18 26.17
C LEU A 155 -1.99 27.90 26.84
N ARG A 156 -1.86 29.21 27.16
CA ARG A 156 -2.96 30.02 27.75
C ARG A 156 -4.20 30.01 26.86
N ALA A 157 -4.01 30.16 25.57
CA ALA A 157 -5.13 30.18 24.63
C ALA A 157 -5.86 28.83 24.52
N ALA A 158 -5.18 27.73 24.83
CA ALA A 158 -5.74 26.37 24.74
C ALA A 158 -6.41 25.91 26.04
N ILE A 159 -6.13 26.53 27.18
CA ILE A 159 -6.72 26.18 28.46
C ILE A 159 -8.19 26.60 28.48
N SER A 160 -9.05 25.67 28.91
CA SER A 160 -10.48 25.86 29.13
C SER A 160 -10.88 25.32 30.51
N PRO A 161 -12.09 25.59 31.03
CA PRO A 161 -12.59 24.96 32.26
C PRO A 161 -12.66 23.42 32.22
N ALA A 162 -12.63 22.80 31.01
CA ALA A 162 -12.61 21.36 30.83
C ALA A 162 -11.19 20.78 30.75
N THR A 163 -10.16 21.63 30.70
CA THR A 163 -8.78 21.18 30.60
C THR A 163 -8.33 20.45 31.83
N LYS A 164 -7.90 19.20 31.69
CA LYS A 164 -7.42 18.34 32.79
C LYS A 164 -5.90 18.26 32.83
N ALA A 165 -5.27 18.18 31.69
CA ALA A 165 -3.82 18.01 31.61
C ALA A 165 -3.23 18.56 30.31
N VAL A 166 -1.91 18.77 30.34
CA VAL A 166 -1.08 18.99 29.15
C VAL A 166 -0.02 17.88 29.07
N ILE A 167 0.24 17.35 27.87
CA ILE A 167 1.32 16.38 27.64
C ILE A 167 2.53 17.11 27.06
N LEU A 168 3.66 17.05 27.74
CA LEU A 168 4.93 17.58 27.27
C LEU A 168 5.91 16.44 27.03
N ASN A 169 6.36 16.26 25.80
CA ASN A 169 7.38 15.27 25.45
C ASN A 169 8.74 15.97 25.25
N ASN A 170 9.66 15.77 26.16
CA ASN A 170 10.93 16.47 26.23
C ASN A 170 12.09 15.48 26.48
N PRO A 171 13.04 15.31 25.54
CA PRO A 171 13.02 15.69 24.12
C PRO A 171 11.92 15.02 23.33
N SER A 172 11.45 15.67 22.25
CA SER A 172 10.26 15.28 21.50
C SER A 172 10.51 14.17 20.48
N ASN A 173 9.56 13.30 20.33
CA ASN A 173 9.30 12.49 19.15
C ASN A 173 8.05 13.09 18.45
N PRO A 174 8.17 13.64 17.21
CA PRO A 174 9.13 13.27 16.17
C PRO A 174 10.30 14.24 15.94
N THR A 175 10.31 15.43 16.56
CA THR A 175 11.15 16.55 16.14
C THR A 175 12.58 16.52 16.71
N GLY A 176 12.77 15.83 17.84
CA GLY A 176 14.01 15.90 18.61
C GLY A 176 14.25 17.25 19.29
N ALA A 177 13.25 18.15 19.24
CA ALA A 177 13.30 19.43 19.96
C ALA A 177 13.32 19.21 21.46
N ALA A 178 14.03 20.06 22.19
CA ALA A 178 14.07 20.02 23.64
C ALA A 178 13.92 21.43 24.24
N TYR A 179 13.17 21.50 25.34
CA TYR A 179 12.95 22.74 26.08
C TYR A 179 14.15 23.07 26.96
N SER A 180 14.67 24.29 26.86
CA SER A 180 15.61 24.80 27.88
C SER A 180 14.87 25.02 29.22
N ARG A 181 15.66 25.18 30.30
CA ARG A 181 15.10 25.46 31.64
C ARG A 181 14.23 26.72 31.66
N GLU A 182 14.65 27.77 30.94
CA GLU A 182 13.96 29.05 30.85
C GLU A 182 12.58 28.85 30.15
N LYS A 183 12.55 28.19 29.01
CA LYS A 183 11.30 27.91 28.29
C LYS A 183 10.34 27.02 29.09
N LEU A 184 10.88 26.06 29.86
CA LEU A 184 10.05 25.28 30.77
C LEU A 184 9.51 26.12 31.94
N ALA A 185 10.33 27.07 32.47
CA ALA A 185 9.89 27.97 33.51
C ALA A 185 8.73 28.88 33.06
N ASP A 186 8.81 29.40 31.82
CA ASP A 186 7.73 30.21 31.23
C ASP A 186 6.41 29.43 31.16
N LEU A 187 6.46 28.14 30.80
CA LEU A 187 5.28 27.26 30.82
C LEU A 187 4.82 26.97 32.25
N ALA A 188 5.75 26.76 33.20
CA ALA A 188 5.43 26.51 34.60
C ALA A 188 4.69 27.69 35.20
N ASP A 189 5.02 28.94 34.80
CA ASP A 189 4.32 30.13 35.28
C ASP A 189 2.84 30.16 34.87
N VAL A 190 2.53 29.64 33.69
CA VAL A 190 1.13 29.44 33.24
C VAL A 190 0.45 28.37 34.12
N ILE A 191 1.11 27.21 34.28
CA ILE A 191 0.58 26.04 34.99
C ILE A 191 0.32 26.35 36.47
N ARG A 192 1.11 27.22 37.09
CA ARG A 192 0.92 27.60 38.51
C ARG A 192 -0.46 28.17 38.82
N GLY A 193 -0.97 28.98 37.88
CA GLY A 193 -2.27 29.65 38.02
C GLY A 193 -3.49 28.77 37.72
N GLU A 194 -3.27 27.55 37.21
CA GLU A 194 -4.33 26.68 36.69
C GLU A 194 -4.45 25.40 37.49
N ASP A 195 -5.63 24.77 37.54
CA ASP A 195 -5.84 23.44 38.18
C ASP A 195 -5.72 22.31 37.15
N ILE A 196 -4.56 22.22 36.54
CA ILE A 196 -4.25 21.21 35.50
C ILE A 196 -2.98 20.45 35.85
N TYR A 197 -2.88 19.22 35.36
CA TYR A 197 -1.70 18.38 35.49
C TYR A 197 -0.79 18.47 34.27
N VAL A 198 0.51 18.19 34.49
CA VAL A 198 1.49 18.03 33.44
C VAL A 198 1.92 16.57 33.36
N ILE A 199 1.67 15.94 32.23
CA ILE A 199 2.21 14.62 31.88
C ILE A 199 3.54 14.85 31.17
N ALA A 200 4.65 14.70 31.89
CA ALA A 200 5.98 14.94 31.38
C ALA A 200 6.56 13.61 30.82
N ASP A 201 6.44 13.37 29.52
CA ASP A 201 7.10 12.25 28.87
C ASP A 201 8.57 12.59 28.60
N GLU A 202 9.44 12.08 29.45
CA GLU A 202 10.88 12.37 29.50
C GLU A 202 11.75 11.17 29.05
N ILE A 203 11.16 10.27 28.26
CA ILE A 203 11.79 9.00 27.86
C ILE A 203 13.14 9.17 27.14
N TYR A 204 13.38 10.33 26.52
CA TYR A 204 14.63 10.68 25.83
C TYR A 204 15.55 11.57 26.65
N GLY A 205 15.28 11.87 27.91
CA GLY A 205 15.98 12.86 28.73
C GLY A 205 17.50 12.65 28.84
N LYS A 206 18.01 11.42 28.69
CA LYS A 206 19.44 11.10 28.66
C LYS A 206 20.06 11.13 27.26
N LEU A 207 19.26 11.29 26.20
CA LEU A 207 19.72 11.36 24.82
C LEU A 207 19.63 12.79 24.33
N VAL A 208 20.54 13.62 24.79
CA VAL A 208 20.68 15.05 24.45
C VAL A 208 22.09 15.35 23.92
N TYR A 209 22.23 16.40 23.12
CA TYR A 209 23.40 16.67 22.29
C TYR A 209 23.93 18.10 22.47
N ASP A 210 25.14 18.37 21.97
CA ASP A 210 25.73 19.70 21.91
C ASP A 210 25.83 20.36 23.31
N ASN A 211 26.10 19.58 24.36
CA ASN A 211 26.16 20.02 25.75
C ASN A 211 24.81 20.59 26.28
N PHE A 212 23.68 20.27 25.60
CA PHE A 212 22.37 20.66 26.08
C PHE A 212 22.11 20.03 27.47
N LYS A 213 21.69 20.87 28.40
CA LYS A 213 21.35 20.41 29.76
C LYS A 213 19.85 20.13 29.84
N PHE A 214 19.50 18.85 29.89
CA PHE A 214 18.14 18.44 30.11
C PHE A 214 17.63 18.92 31.49
N THR A 215 16.40 19.41 31.52
CA THR A 215 15.70 19.80 32.72
C THR A 215 14.37 19.06 32.81
N SER A 216 14.11 18.35 33.90
CA SER A 216 12.79 17.76 34.15
C SER A 216 11.80 18.85 34.50
N PHE A 217 10.58 18.79 33.98
CA PHE A 217 9.54 19.77 34.29
C PHE A 217 9.21 19.79 35.78
N ALA A 218 9.24 18.63 36.45
CA ALA A 218 9.01 18.51 37.91
C ALA A 218 10.05 19.22 38.76
N SER A 219 11.25 19.57 38.22
CA SER A 219 12.34 20.25 38.95
C SER A 219 12.19 21.77 39.04
N LEU A 220 11.08 22.34 38.52
CA LEU A 220 10.87 23.79 38.47
C LEU A 220 10.23 24.38 39.73
N GLY A 221 10.05 23.60 40.78
CA GLY A 221 9.53 23.97 42.08
C GLY A 221 8.64 22.89 42.68
N GLU A 222 8.48 22.92 44.03
CA GLU A 222 7.66 21.91 44.71
C GLU A 222 6.16 22.03 44.38
N ASP A 223 5.68 23.21 44.02
CA ASP A 223 4.34 23.47 43.49
C ASP A 223 4.12 22.82 42.14
N ILE A 224 5.10 22.93 41.25
CA ILE A 224 5.08 22.31 39.91
C ILE A 224 5.23 20.80 40.04
N LYS A 225 6.11 20.30 40.88
CA LYS A 225 6.28 18.87 41.16
C LYS A 225 4.96 18.19 41.55
N LYS A 226 4.14 18.86 42.38
CA LYS A 226 2.82 18.35 42.81
C LYS A 226 1.81 18.24 41.65
N LYS A 227 1.99 18.98 40.58
CA LYS A 227 1.16 18.97 39.39
C LYS A 227 1.75 18.12 38.25
N THR A 228 2.95 17.59 38.40
CA THR A 228 3.67 16.90 37.34
C THR A 228 3.75 15.40 37.59
N ILE A 229 3.44 14.61 36.57
CA ILE A 229 3.69 13.18 36.54
C ILE A 229 4.71 12.89 35.47
N ILE A 230 5.90 12.46 35.89
CA ILE A 230 6.98 12.03 34.98
C ILE A 230 6.63 10.65 34.42
N VAL A 231 6.71 10.48 33.12
CA VAL A 231 6.68 9.19 32.45
C VAL A 231 8.04 8.95 31.79
N ASN A 232 8.70 7.85 32.13
CA ASN A 232 10.04 7.54 31.66
C ASN A 232 10.26 6.01 31.64
N GLY A 233 11.49 5.54 31.39
CA GLY A 233 11.82 4.12 31.39
C GLY A 233 13.18 3.79 30.81
N VAL A 234 13.46 2.50 30.68
CA VAL A 234 14.77 2.01 30.21
C VAL A 234 14.86 1.86 28.69
N SER A 235 13.76 1.99 27.98
CA SER A 235 13.64 1.63 26.56
C SER A 235 14.64 2.33 25.67
N LYS A 236 14.88 3.64 25.86
CA LYS A 236 15.67 4.47 24.96
C LYS A 236 17.10 4.67 25.49
N SER A 237 17.23 5.10 26.73
CA SER A 237 18.51 5.39 27.34
C SER A 237 19.41 4.17 27.54
N TYR A 238 18.81 2.99 27.68
CA TYR A 238 19.55 1.74 27.92
C TYR A 238 19.38 0.69 26.80
N SER A 239 18.82 1.08 25.67
CA SER A 239 18.60 0.15 24.54
C SER A 239 17.82 -1.11 24.95
N MET A 240 16.69 -0.92 25.64
CA MET A 240 15.91 -1.99 26.26
C MET A 240 14.46 -1.99 25.78
N THR A 241 14.19 -1.70 24.53
CA THR A 241 12.82 -1.60 23.99
C THR A 241 12.04 -2.90 24.15
N GLY A 242 12.68 -4.05 23.92
CA GLY A 242 12.08 -5.39 24.02
C GLY A 242 11.85 -5.87 25.45
N TRP A 243 12.51 -5.30 26.45
CA TRP A 243 12.35 -5.70 27.85
C TRP A 243 11.04 -5.21 28.48
N ARG A 244 10.41 -4.21 27.88
CA ARG A 244 9.10 -3.68 28.28
C ARG A 244 9.04 -3.17 29.73
N ILE A 245 9.96 -2.31 30.12
CA ILE A 245 9.96 -1.64 31.43
C ILE A 245 9.91 -0.11 31.26
N GLY A 246 8.91 0.52 31.87
CA GLY A 246 8.76 1.94 32.06
C GLY A 246 8.29 2.24 33.49
N PHE A 247 8.23 3.51 33.82
CA PHE A 247 7.73 3.94 35.11
C PHE A 247 7.01 5.29 35.01
N ALA A 248 6.18 5.58 36.02
CA ALA A 248 5.72 6.93 36.28
C ALA A 248 6.12 7.32 37.70
N ALA A 249 6.43 8.62 37.89
CA ALA A 249 6.72 9.22 39.18
C ALA A 249 5.88 10.50 39.39
N GLY A 250 5.16 10.62 40.50
CA GLY A 250 4.27 11.75 40.76
C GLY A 250 3.53 11.65 42.08
N PRO A 251 2.49 12.46 42.32
CA PRO A 251 1.70 12.44 43.56
C PRO A 251 1.20 11.04 43.91
N ALA A 252 1.36 10.64 45.18
CA ALA A 252 1.05 9.27 45.63
C ALA A 252 -0.41 8.86 45.34
N GLU A 253 -1.36 9.77 45.35
CA GLU A 253 -2.76 9.51 45.04
C GLU A 253 -2.94 9.09 43.57
N ILE A 254 -2.29 9.80 42.63
CA ILE A 254 -2.33 9.48 41.18
C ILE A 254 -1.65 8.14 40.94
N ILE A 255 -0.49 7.90 41.56
CA ILE A 255 0.22 6.62 41.47
C ILE A 255 -0.64 5.46 41.98
N GLY A 256 -1.36 5.69 43.10
CA GLY A 256 -2.35 4.74 43.65
C GLY A 256 -3.50 4.46 42.66
N GLY A 257 -3.98 5.48 41.95
CA GLY A 257 -4.99 5.33 40.89
C GLY A 257 -4.47 4.49 39.72
N MET A 258 -3.24 4.79 39.25
CA MET A 258 -2.58 4.01 38.20
C MET A 258 -2.38 2.55 38.61
N SER A 259 -2.02 2.29 39.86
CA SER A 259 -1.86 0.94 40.41
C SER A 259 -3.17 0.14 40.35
N LYS A 260 -4.32 0.76 40.66
CA LYS A 260 -5.63 0.10 40.48
C LYS A 260 -5.88 -0.28 39.03
N ILE A 261 -5.65 0.62 38.06
CA ILE A 261 -5.81 0.33 36.64
C ILE A 261 -4.84 -0.81 36.20
N GLN A 262 -3.57 -0.71 36.61
CA GLN A 262 -2.55 -1.71 36.25
C GLN A 262 -2.90 -3.10 36.77
N SER A 263 -3.46 -3.22 38.01
CA SER A 263 -3.83 -4.50 38.58
C SER A 263 -4.90 -5.26 37.79
N HIS A 264 -5.72 -4.54 37.00
CA HIS A 264 -6.79 -5.11 36.19
C HIS A 264 -6.46 -5.13 34.70
N THR A 265 -5.27 -4.70 34.27
CA THR A 265 -4.84 -4.71 32.88
C THR A 265 -3.66 -5.65 32.65
N THR A 266 -2.48 -5.28 33.13
CA THR A 266 -1.23 -6.01 32.89
C THR A 266 -0.70 -6.75 34.13
N SER A 267 -1.23 -6.47 35.33
CA SER A 267 -0.60 -6.83 36.61
C SER A 267 0.83 -6.27 36.69
N ASN A 268 1.71 -6.86 37.49
CA ASN A 268 3.10 -6.42 37.63
C ASN A 268 3.84 -6.55 36.26
N ALA A 269 4.79 -5.65 36.01
CA ALA A 269 5.72 -5.79 34.88
C ALA A 269 6.57 -7.06 35.02
N CYS A 270 7.15 -7.55 33.92
CA CYS A 270 7.95 -8.77 33.87
C CYS A 270 9.05 -8.78 34.95
N SER A 271 9.03 -9.76 35.84
CA SER A 271 9.92 -9.87 36.99
C SER A 271 11.41 -9.90 36.58
N ILE A 272 11.76 -10.67 35.58
CA ILE A 272 13.12 -10.76 35.01
C ILE A 272 13.57 -9.41 34.48
N ALA A 273 12.71 -8.74 33.71
CA ALA A 273 12.99 -7.43 33.16
C ALA A 273 13.16 -6.34 34.23
N GLN A 274 12.44 -6.44 35.35
CA GLN A 274 12.64 -5.54 36.50
C GLN A 274 14.04 -5.71 37.12
N LYS A 275 14.56 -6.95 37.24
CA LYS A 275 15.94 -7.20 37.70
C LYS A 275 16.99 -6.66 36.75
N ALA A 276 16.82 -6.84 35.46
CA ALA A 276 17.69 -6.23 34.46
C ALA A 276 17.65 -4.70 34.52
N SER A 277 16.44 -4.11 34.69
CA SER A 277 16.29 -2.66 34.79
C SER A 277 16.87 -2.10 36.07
N LEU A 278 16.85 -2.85 37.16
CA LEU A 278 17.55 -2.47 38.38
C LEU A 278 19.05 -2.28 38.11
N GLU A 279 19.68 -3.22 37.45
CA GLU A 279 21.08 -3.11 37.05
C GLU A 279 21.33 -1.91 36.11
N ALA A 280 20.41 -1.65 35.17
CA ALA A 280 20.51 -0.49 34.28
C ALA A 280 20.58 0.85 35.08
N TYR A 281 19.79 0.98 36.16
CA TYR A 281 19.79 2.20 37.00
C TYR A 281 20.93 2.28 38.00
N VAL A 282 21.34 1.19 38.59
CA VAL A 282 22.43 1.21 39.64
C VAL A 282 23.81 0.97 39.04
N GLY A 283 23.89 0.33 37.90
CA GLY A 283 25.14 0.01 37.20
C GLY A 283 25.82 1.21 36.54
N PRO A 284 26.92 0.97 35.85
CA PRO A 284 27.69 2.01 35.16
C PRO A 284 26.88 2.73 34.08
N GLN A 285 26.97 4.05 34.01
CA GLN A 285 26.20 4.87 33.05
C GLN A 285 27.00 5.22 31.76
N HIS A 286 28.21 4.76 31.62
CA HIS A 286 29.08 5.15 30.48
C HIS A 286 28.55 4.66 29.13
N GLU A 287 27.82 3.55 29.05
CA GLU A 287 27.24 3.07 27.81
C GLU A 287 26.15 4.01 27.30
N VAL A 288 25.37 4.62 28.20
CA VAL A 288 24.38 5.64 27.83
C VAL A 288 25.06 6.85 27.18
N GLN A 289 26.19 7.29 27.77
CA GLN A 289 26.99 8.40 27.25
C GLN A 289 27.58 8.09 25.86
N LYS A 290 28.11 6.87 25.67
CA LYS A 290 28.62 6.40 24.37
C LYS A 290 27.53 6.40 23.29
N MET A 291 26.36 5.88 23.62
CA MET A 291 25.22 5.88 22.70
C MET A 291 24.81 7.32 22.33
N ALA A 292 24.70 8.22 23.30
CA ALA A 292 24.37 9.63 23.05
C ALA A 292 25.39 10.30 22.13
N ALA A 293 26.69 10.07 22.36
CA ALA A 293 27.76 10.60 21.51
C ALA A 293 27.67 10.06 20.07
N GLU A 294 27.40 8.76 19.91
CA GLU A 294 27.23 8.18 18.59
C GLU A 294 25.97 8.70 17.87
N PHE A 295 24.84 8.84 18.58
CA PHE A 295 23.66 9.46 18.00
C PHE A 295 23.89 10.92 17.61
N GLN A 296 24.65 11.67 18.37
CA GLN A 296 25.06 13.03 17.99
C GLN A 296 25.87 13.03 16.69
N ARG A 297 26.83 12.10 16.54
CA ARG A 297 27.64 11.93 15.32
C ARG A 297 26.74 11.61 14.11
N ARG A 298 25.83 10.67 14.26
CA ARG A 298 24.86 10.27 13.21
C ARG A 298 23.92 11.41 12.82
N ARG A 299 23.37 12.13 13.80
CA ARG A 299 22.56 13.33 13.58
C ARG A 299 23.30 14.37 12.73
N ASN A 300 24.55 14.70 13.12
CA ASN A 300 25.34 15.69 12.42
C ASN A 300 25.62 15.29 10.97
N TYR A 301 25.94 14.01 10.75
CA TYR A 301 26.11 13.47 9.40
C TYR A 301 24.82 13.58 8.57
N CYS A 302 23.70 13.17 9.12
CA CYS A 302 22.41 13.24 8.41
C CYS A 302 22.03 14.69 8.06
N LEU A 303 22.20 15.63 8.99
CA LEU A 303 21.93 17.05 8.74
C LEU A 303 22.82 17.61 7.61
N MET A 304 24.10 17.27 7.62
CA MET A 304 25.04 17.66 6.56
C MET A 304 24.57 17.14 5.18
N ARG A 305 24.14 15.88 5.13
CA ARG A 305 23.66 15.26 3.88
C ARG A 305 22.34 15.86 3.40
N LEU A 306 21.36 16.05 4.29
CA LEU A 306 20.08 16.64 3.93
C LEU A 306 20.21 18.10 3.48
N ALA A 307 21.15 18.87 4.04
CA ALA A 307 21.42 20.24 3.64
C ALA A 307 21.90 20.37 2.17
N THR A 308 22.35 19.28 1.53
CA THR A 308 22.72 19.29 0.11
C THR A 308 21.53 19.26 -0.83
N VAL A 309 20.31 19.03 -0.31
CA VAL A 309 19.09 18.91 -1.13
C VAL A 309 18.40 20.28 -1.22
N PRO A 310 18.32 20.90 -2.41
CA PRO A 310 17.66 22.18 -2.57
C PRO A 310 16.17 22.10 -2.18
N GLY A 311 15.77 23.03 -1.31
CA GLY A 311 14.37 23.12 -0.84
C GLY A 311 14.02 22.18 0.32
N LEU A 312 14.97 21.41 0.85
CA LEU A 312 14.78 20.60 2.05
C LEU A 312 15.34 21.34 3.26
N ALA A 313 14.48 21.78 4.15
CA ALA A 313 14.88 22.37 5.44
C ALA A 313 14.75 21.32 6.54
N CYS A 314 15.67 21.30 7.50
CA CYS A 314 15.59 20.40 8.63
C CYS A 314 16.04 21.11 9.90
N PHE A 315 15.13 21.20 10.88
CA PHE A 315 15.43 21.64 12.22
C PHE A 315 16.56 20.78 12.84
N LYS A 316 17.51 21.44 13.55
CA LYS A 316 18.59 20.73 14.24
C LYS A 316 18.09 20.24 15.61
N PRO A 317 17.83 18.95 15.82
CA PRO A 317 17.32 18.43 17.07
C PRO A 317 18.36 18.50 18.18
N GLN A 318 17.90 18.80 19.41
CA GLN A 318 18.74 18.81 20.60
C GLN A 318 18.76 17.44 21.32
N GLY A 319 17.84 16.53 20.97
CA GLY A 319 17.77 15.22 21.60
C GLY A 319 17.03 14.17 20.79
N ALA A 320 16.73 13.04 21.41
CA ALA A 320 16.14 11.85 20.80
C ALA A 320 17.02 11.30 19.65
N PHE A 321 16.48 10.59 18.68
CA PHE A 321 17.23 10.09 17.52
C PHE A 321 16.41 10.20 16.22
N TYR A 322 15.73 11.34 16.05
CA TYR A 322 14.90 11.63 14.90
C TYR A 322 15.30 12.94 14.23
N LEU A 323 15.17 12.98 12.90
CA LEU A 323 15.12 14.18 12.11
C LEU A 323 13.71 14.38 11.57
N PHE A 324 13.31 15.65 11.45
CA PHE A 324 11.96 16.02 11.00
C PHE A 324 12.05 17.09 9.90
N PRO A 325 12.60 16.73 8.70
CA PRO A 325 12.77 17.67 7.62
C PRO A 325 11.44 18.10 7.02
N ASN A 326 11.37 19.39 6.63
CA ASN A 326 10.28 19.99 5.90
C ASN A 326 10.35 19.58 4.43
N VAL A 327 9.31 18.96 3.92
CA VAL A 327 9.21 18.48 2.53
C VAL A 327 8.16 19.20 1.69
N LYS A 328 7.56 20.28 2.21
CA LYS A 328 6.54 21.07 1.52
C LYS A 328 6.97 21.58 0.16
N SER A 329 8.25 21.92 -0.01
CA SER A 329 8.81 22.40 -1.29
C SER A 329 8.76 21.35 -2.42
N PHE A 330 8.51 20.07 -2.07
CA PHE A 330 8.37 18.98 -3.02
C PHE A 330 6.91 18.67 -3.36
N TYR A 331 5.96 19.34 -2.69
CA TYR A 331 4.56 19.17 -3.03
C TYR A 331 4.29 19.71 -4.43
N ASP A 332 3.35 19.07 -5.12
CA ASP A 332 3.08 19.28 -6.55
C ASP A 332 4.24 18.99 -7.51
N LYS A 333 5.27 18.28 -7.04
CA LYS A 333 6.27 17.65 -7.92
C LYS A 333 5.93 16.19 -8.15
N GLU A 334 6.45 15.63 -9.24
CA GLU A 334 6.19 14.25 -9.66
C GLU A 334 7.38 13.57 -10.31
N PHE A 335 7.45 12.26 -10.17
CA PHE A 335 8.32 11.37 -10.92
C PHE A 335 7.78 9.94 -10.90
N GLY A 336 8.02 9.15 -11.95
CA GLY A 336 7.69 7.73 -11.99
C GLY A 336 6.20 7.40 -11.77
N GLY A 337 5.30 8.34 -12.09
CA GLY A 337 3.88 8.17 -11.84
C GLY A 337 3.39 8.62 -10.46
N ALA A 338 4.30 8.96 -9.55
CA ALA A 338 3.97 9.47 -8.22
C ALA A 338 4.00 11.01 -8.22
N ARG A 339 2.87 11.62 -7.86
CA ARG A 339 2.79 13.06 -7.57
C ARG A 339 2.73 13.24 -6.07
N ILE A 340 3.65 14.05 -5.54
CA ILE A 340 3.73 14.34 -4.11
C ILE A 340 2.68 15.39 -3.77
N ARG A 341 1.71 15.04 -2.94
CA ARG A 341 0.63 15.97 -2.52
C ARG A 341 0.70 16.29 -1.03
N ASN A 342 1.30 15.41 -0.25
CA ASN A 342 1.37 15.46 1.20
C ASN A 342 2.51 14.57 1.70
N SER A 343 2.68 14.48 3.01
CA SER A 343 3.73 13.66 3.64
C SER A 343 3.57 12.16 3.39
N TYR A 344 2.35 11.66 3.24
CA TYR A 344 2.11 10.26 2.87
C TYR A 344 2.61 9.97 1.45
N GLY A 345 2.28 10.84 0.49
CA GLY A 345 2.80 10.74 -0.88
C GLY A 345 4.33 10.74 -0.91
N MET A 346 4.96 11.59 -0.10
CA MET A 346 6.42 11.61 0.04
C MET A 346 6.95 10.30 0.65
N ALA A 347 6.32 9.78 1.70
CA ALA A 347 6.75 8.54 2.33
C ALA A 347 6.64 7.33 1.38
N TYR A 348 5.57 7.23 0.63
CA TYR A 348 5.40 6.19 -0.38
C TYR A 348 6.37 6.35 -1.55
N TYR A 349 6.61 7.58 -1.98
CA TYR A 349 7.57 7.89 -3.02
C TYR A 349 8.99 7.43 -2.63
N LEU A 350 9.45 7.81 -1.43
CA LEU A 350 10.76 7.39 -0.93
C LEU A 350 10.86 5.88 -0.70
N LEU A 351 9.79 5.23 -0.24
CA LEU A 351 9.78 3.77 -0.13
C LEU A 351 9.91 3.10 -1.50
N LYS A 352 9.22 3.61 -2.51
CA LYS A 352 9.21 3.05 -3.86
C LYS A 352 10.51 3.33 -4.62
N GLU A 353 10.94 4.59 -4.65
CA GLU A 353 12.03 5.05 -5.52
C GLU A 353 13.40 5.00 -4.82
N ALA A 354 13.46 5.34 -3.54
CA ALA A 354 14.68 5.28 -2.75
C ALA A 354 14.84 3.93 -2.02
N ARG A 355 13.77 3.13 -1.90
CA ARG A 355 13.75 1.91 -1.06
C ARG A 355 14.11 2.23 0.38
N VAL A 356 13.63 3.37 0.87
CA VAL A 356 13.82 3.82 2.25
C VAL A 356 12.45 4.05 2.88
N ALA A 357 12.17 3.34 3.97
CA ALA A 357 10.95 3.52 4.73
C ALA A 357 11.14 4.66 5.74
N ILE A 358 10.23 5.63 5.73
CA ILE A 358 10.18 6.77 6.65
C ILE A 358 8.76 6.95 7.16
N VAL A 359 8.53 7.83 8.12
CA VAL A 359 7.18 8.08 8.65
C VAL A 359 6.65 9.43 8.15
N PRO A 360 5.42 9.49 7.60
CA PRO A 360 4.82 10.75 7.19
C PRO A 360 4.53 11.64 8.41
N GLY A 361 4.70 12.94 8.24
CA GLY A 361 4.52 13.94 9.30
C GLY A 361 3.06 14.13 9.71
N ASP A 362 2.12 13.89 8.83
CA ASP A 362 0.68 13.90 9.16
C ASP A 362 0.35 12.96 10.34
N SER A 363 1.01 11.82 10.43
CA SER A 363 0.89 10.91 11.58
C SER A 363 1.19 11.56 12.94
N PHE A 364 1.91 12.67 12.93
CA PHE A 364 2.29 13.45 14.11
C PHE A 364 1.56 14.80 14.18
N GLY A 365 0.55 15.02 13.32
CA GLY A 365 -0.17 16.27 13.19
C GLY A 365 0.59 17.39 12.47
N ALA A 366 1.53 17.04 11.58
CA ALA A 366 2.34 18.02 10.82
C ALA A 366 2.65 17.52 9.41
N ASP A 367 1.71 17.70 8.50
CA ASP A 367 1.76 17.12 7.15
C ASP A 367 2.93 17.64 6.28
N ASP A 368 3.40 18.87 6.51
CA ASP A 368 4.53 19.45 5.74
C ASP A 368 5.89 18.76 5.98
N TYR A 369 5.94 17.74 6.84
CA TYR A 369 7.18 17.11 7.32
C TYR A 369 7.20 15.60 7.10
N ILE A 370 8.39 15.01 7.27
CA ILE A 370 8.58 13.56 7.38
C ILE A 370 9.53 13.26 8.55
N ARG A 371 9.38 12.09 9.20
CA ARG A 371 10.30 11.67 10.26
C ARG A 371 11.25 10.60 9.76
N LEU A 372 12.55 10.81 9.96
CA LEU A 372 13.62 9.83 9.76
C LEU A 372 14.24 9.50 11.13
N SER A 373 14.41 8.21 11.43
CA SER A 373 15.19 7.75 12.56
C SER A 373 16.62 7.54 12.14
N TYR A 374 17.59 8.08 12.90
CA TYR A 374 19.00 7.77 12.71
C TYR A 374 19.54 6.71 13.69
N ALA A 375 18.64 5.98 14.31
CA ALA A 375 18.97 4.83 15.15
C ALA A 375 19.19 3.57 14.29
N THR A 376 20.25 3.63 13.45
CA THR A 376 20.72 2.52 12.60
C THR A 376 22.22 2.72 12.30
N SER A 377 22.88 1.73 11.70
CA SER A 377 24.31 1.83 11.39
C SER A 377 24.65 3.02 10.47
N MET A 378 25.89 3.53 10.56
CA MET A 378 26.35 4.58 9.65
C MET A 378 26.27 4.16 8.19
N GLU A 379 26.60 2.91 7.87
CA GLU A 379 26.48 2.36 6.51
C GLU A 379 25.06 2.47 5.97
N ASN A 380 24.06 2.10 6.78
CA ASN A 380 22.66 2.26 6.42
C ASN A 380 22.27 3.73 6.25
N LEU A 381 22.77 4.63 7.09
CA LEU A 381 22.50 6.06 6.96
C LEU A 381 23.10 6.63 5.68
N GLU A 382 24.37 6.31 5.38
CA GLU A 382 25.03 6.71 4.15
C GLU A 382 24.23 6.26 2.93
N LYS A 383 23.95 4.97 2.83
CA LYS A 383 23.20 4.36 1.74
C LYS A 383 21.79 4.91 1.60
N SER A 384 21.08 5.08 2.72
CA SER A 384 19.68 5.58 2.67
C SER A 384 19.62 7.05 2.28
N LEU A 385 20.53 7.89 2.78
CA LEU A 385 20.56 9.31 2.44
C LEU A 385 20.99 9.54 0.99
N ASP A 386 21.94 8.77 0.46
CA ASP A 386 22.29 8.81 -0.96
C ASP A 386 21.09 8.50 -1.84
N ARG A 387 20.34 7.45 -1.50
CA ARG A 387 19.11 7.08 -2.19
C ARG A 387 18.02 8.15 -2.09
N ILE A 388 17.85 8.76 -0.91
CA ILE A 388 16.87 9.85 -0.70
C ILE A 388 17.26 11.06 -1.56
N VAL A 389 18.53 11.49 -1.51
CA VAL A 389 19.02 12.63 -2.31
C VAL A 389 18.81 12.38 -3.79
N GLU A 390 19.17 11.19 -4.28
CA GLU A 390 18.95 10.80 -5.67
C GLU A 390 17.46 10.83 -6.04
N ALA A 391 16.60 10.22 -5.22
CA ALA A 391 15.16 10.18 -5.47
C ALA A 391 14.55 11.60 -5.50
N LEU A 392 14.89 12.46 -4.53
CA LEU A 392 14.40 13.84 -4.50
C LEU A 392 14.87 14.68 -5.68
N SER A 393 16.07 14.41 -6.22
CA SER A 393 16.59 15.08 -7.42
C SER A 393 15.82 14.77 -8.70
N LYS A 394 15.14 13.61 -8.76
CA LYS A 394 14.30 13.19 -9.90
C LYS A 394 12.98 13.94 -9.96
N LEU A 395 12.51 14.51 -8.85
CA LEU A 395 11.23 15.19 -8.76
C LEU A 395 11.20 16.48 -9.58
N LYS A 396 10.22 16.61 -10.47
CA LYS A 396 9.98 17.80 -11.30
C LYS A 396 8.59 18.35 -11.01
N THR A 397 8.36 19.64 -11.26
CA THR A 397 7.04 20.26 -11.13
C THR A 397 6.02 19.45 -11.91
N ALA A 398 4.92 19.06 -11.25
CA ALA A 398 3.86 18.28 -11.88
C ALA A 398 3.19 19.08 -13.00
N ARG A 399 2.88 18.40 -14.09
CA ARG A 399 2.23 19.01 -15.24
C ARG A 399 0.73 19.12 -15.00
N LYS A 400 0.10 20.17 -15.52
CA LYS A 400 -1.37 20.28 -15.47
C LYS A 400 -2.00 19.20 -16.33
N VAL A 401 -3.01 18.53 -15.79
CA VAL A 401 -3.81 17.53 -16.50
C VAL A 401 -4.94 18.25 -17.24
N LYS A 402 -5.10 17.93 -18.52
CA LYS A 402 -6.20 18.46 -19.32
C LYS A 402 -7.44 17.59 -19.13
N GLN A 403 -8.53 18.18 -18.73
CA GLN A 403 -9.85 17.51 -18.77
C GLN A 403 -10.47 17.74 -20.15
N VAL A 404 -10.84 16.68 -20.82
CA VAL A 404 -11.46 16.73 -22.17
C VAL A 404 -12.79 16.01 -22.15
N ALA A 405 -13.76 16.55 -22.88
CA ALA A 405 -15.04 15.92 -23.11
C ALA A 405 -14.88 14.64 -23.94
N LEU A 406 -15.62 13.60 -23.55
CA LEU A 406 -15.61 12.30 -24.23
C LEU A 406 -16.22 12.44 -25.64
N ASN A 407 -15.45 12.15 -26.67
CA ASN A 407 -15.90 12.08 -28.07
C ASN A 407 -15.93 10.63 -28.54
N ASN A 408 -16.90 10.29 -29.40
CA ASN A 408 -16.93 9.01 -30.11
C ASN A 408 -15.87 9.04 -31.20
N ALA A 409 -14.65 8.60 -30.85
CA ALA A 409 -13.56 8.55 -31.80
C ALA A 409 -13.48 7.15 -32.41
N VAL A 410 -13.32 7.12 -33.72
CA VAL A 410 -12.99 5.91 -34.49
C VAL A 410 -11.51 6.05 -34.84
N THR A 411 -10.69 5.09 -34.40
CA THR A 411 -9.25 5.14 -34.67
C THR A 411 -8.78 3.99 -35.52
N ARG A 412 -7.67 4.20 -36.15
CA ARG A 412 -7.02 3.29 -37.05
C ARG A 412 -5.70 2.79 -36.48
N VAL A 413 -5.58 1.49 -36.29
CA VAL A 413 -4.38 0.86 -35.78
C VAL A 413 -3.41 0.45 -36.87
N ARG A 414 -2.13 0.55 -36.53
CA ARG A 414 -1.07 0.34 -37.52
C ARG A 414 -0.29 -0.97 -37.38
N LYS A 415 0.01 -1.47 -36.15
CA LYS A 415 0.84 -2.69 -35.99
C LYS A 415 0.62 -3.34 -34.62
N ALA A 416 0.88 -4.64 -34.51
CA ALA A 416 1.00 -5.35 -33.24
C ALA A 416 2.20 -4.81 -32.44
N VAL A 417 2.04 -4.70 -31.13
CA VAL A 417 3.04 -4.13 -30.22
C VAL A 417 3.76 -5.26 -29.49
N PRO A 418 5.06 -5.49 -29.74
CA PRO A 418 5.84 -6.44 -28.96
C PRO A 418 6.05 -5.92 -27.53
N VAL A 419 6.15 -6.84 -26.58
CA VAL A 419 6.31 -6.51 -25.16
C VAL A 419 7.65 -7.00 -24.64
N GLU A 420 8.38 -6.15 -23.94
CA GLU A 420 9.59 -6.50 -23.20
C GLU A 420 9.29 -6.57 -21.70
N PRO A 421 9.14 -7.77 -21.14
CA PRO A 421 8.94 -7.96 -19.70
C PRO A 421 10.26 -7.86 -18.93
N GLY A 422 10.18 -7.44 -17.66
CA GLY A 422 11.33 -7.49 -16.74
C GLY A 422 12.35 -6.36 -16.95
N VAL A 423 11.91 -5.19 -17.36
CA VAL A 423 12.75 -3.99 -17.45
C VAL A 423 13.28 -3.61 -16.07
N ASP A 424 14.60 -3.50 -15.93
CA ASP A 424 15.24 -3.09 -14.71
C ASP A 424 14.96 -1.61 -14.33
N LEU A 425 15.34 -1.22 -13.12
CA LEU A 425 15.04 0.13 -12.63
C LEU A 425 15.72 1.23 -13.46
N ARG A 426 16.95 1.01 -13.89
CA ARG A 426 17.71 2.01 -14.67
C ARG A 426 17.08 2.26 -16.02
N MET A 427 16.73 1.17 -16.72
CA MET A 427 16.03 1.26 -18.01
C MET A 427 14.62 1.85 -17.85
N ARG A 428 13.89 1.45 -16.80
CA ARG A 428 12.57 2.03 -16.46
C ARG A 428 12.67 3.54 -16.23
N ASP A 429 13.63 4.01 -15.45
CA ASP A 429 13.83 5.43 -15.16
C ASP A 429 14.11 6.24 -16.43
N ALA A 430 14.96 5.71 -17.31
CA ALA A 430 15.25 6.34 -18.59
C ALA A 430 14.01 6.42 -19.49
N LEU A 431 13.22 5.34 -19.58
CA LEU A 431 11.98 5.33 -20.36
C LEU A 431 10.92 6.27 -19.76
N VAL A 432 10.74 6.30 -18.44
CA VAL A 432 9.80 7.21 -17.79
C VAL A 432 10.19 8.68 -18.03
N ALA A 433 11.49 9.02 -17.93
CA ALA A 433 11.95 10.36 -18.21
C ALA A 433 11.71 10.78 -19.68
N GLU A 434 11.88 9.84 -20.61
CA GLU A 434 11.58 10.05 -22.04
C GLU A 434 10.06 10.26 -22.25
N MET A 435 9.20 9.41 -21.66
CA MET A 435 7.74 9.54 -21.74
C MET A 435 7.26 10.87 -21.15
N ASP A 436 7.74 11.23 -19.98
CA ASP A 436 7.40 12.53 -19.35
C ASP A 436 7.87 13.71 -20.20
N GLY A 437 8.98 13.59 -20.93
CA GLY A 437 9.45 14.57 -21.89
C GLY A 437 8.47 14.80 -23.04
N HIS A 438 7.85 13.73 -23.53
CA HIS A 438 6.92 13.76 -24.68
C HIS A 438 5.45 14.00 -24.26
N LEU A 439 5.09 13.78 -23.03
CA LEU A 439 3.78 14.15 -22.50
C LEU A 439 3.68 15.67 -22.35
N GLY A 440 3.59 16.41 -23.44
CA GLY A 440 3.54 17.88 -23.46
C GLY A 440 2.55 18.46 -22.44
N TYR A 441 2.79 19.71 -22.02
CA TYR A 441 1.99 20.38 -20.98
C TYR A 441 0.50 20.50 -21.34
N GLU A 442 0.16 20.60 -22.60
CA GLU A 442 -1.22 20.83 -23.09
C GLU A 442 -1.94 19.60 -23.63
N GLY A 443 -1.27 18.47 -23.77
CA GLY A 443 -1.85 17.25 -24.40
C GLY A 443 -1.94 16.02 -23.49
N ARG A 444 -1.69 16.17 -22.20
CA ARG A 444 -1.68 15.03 -21.26
C ARG A 444 -3.05 14.73 -20.71
N TYR A 445 -3.44 13.47 -20.80
CA TYR A 445 -4.55 12.89 -20.08
C TYR A 445 -4.00 12.05 -18.93
N GLU A 446 -4.62 12.16 -17.76
CA GLU A 446 -4.29 11.36 -16.58
C GLU A 446 -5.58 10.91 -15.89
N TRP A 447 -5.74 9.61 -15.74
CA TRP A 447 -6.94 9.04 -15.14
C TRP A 447 -6.66 7.79 -14.32
N ASN A 448 -7.28 7.72 -13.13
CA ASN A 448 -7.17 6.59 -12.24
C ASN A 448 -8.40 5.70 -12.33
N VAL A 449 -8.18 4.40 -12.37
CA VAL A 449 -9.24 3.39 -12.42
C VAL A 449 -9.00 2.28 -11.42
N THR A 450 -10.07 1.62 -10.97
CA THR A 450 -9.98 0.41 -10.15
C THR A 450 -10.18 -0.83 -11.02
N ILE A 451 -9.22 -1.74 -10.98
CA ILE A 451 -9.26 -3.03 -11.68
C ILE A 451 -8.96 -4.12 -10.64
N ASN A 452 -9.92 -4.99 -10.36
CA ASN A 452 -9.80 -6.06 -9.35
C ASN A 452 -9.30 -5.57 -7.97
N GLY A 453 -9.74 -4.38 -7.55
CA GLY A 453 -9.33 -3.77 -6.29
C GLY A 453 -7.97 -3.06 -6.31
N ALA A 454 -7.23 -3.13 -7.41
CA ALA A 454 -6.01 -2.35 -7.60
C ALA A 454 -6.31 -1.03 -8.33
N VAL A 455 -5.76 0.07 -7.86
CA VAL A 455 -5.84 1.37 -8.53
C VAL A 455 -4.70 1.49 -9.52
N ILE A 456 -5.05 1.68 -10.80
CA ILE A 456 -4.10 1.84 -11.90
C ILE A 456 -4.28 3.22 -12.52
N GLN A 457 -3.18 3.95 -12.65
CA GLN A 457 -3.14 5.26 -13.30
C GLN A 457 -2.69 5.13 -14.75
N LEU A 458 -3.45 5.72 -15.67
CA LEU A 458 -3.02 5.95 -17.04
C LEU A 458 -2.50 7.38 -17.20
N ARG A 459 -1.37 7.54 -17.91
CA ARG A 459 -0.82 8.79 -18.42
C ARG A 459 -0.61 8.68 -19.92
N THR A 460 -1.29 9.52 -20.69
CA THR A 460 -1.23 9.42 -22.16
C THR A 460 -1.38 10.80 -22.82
N ASN A 461 -0.85 10.96 -24.01
CA ASN A 461 -1.13 12.07 -24.91
C ASN A 461 -2.21 11.73 -25.96
N VAL A 462 -2.74 10.49 -25.92
CA VAL A 462 -3.70 9.96 -26.89
C VAL A 462 -5.12 10.03 -26.32
N GLY A 463 -5.95 10.93 -26.84
CA GLY A 463 -7.34 11.10 -26.35
C GLY A 463 -8.19 9.85 -26.49
N HIS A 464 -8.05 9.11 -27.57
CA HIS A 464 -8.71 7.84 -27.79
C HIS A 464 -8.42 6.80 -26.68
N LEU A 465 -7.16 6.63 -26.30
CA LEU A 465 -6.79 5.70 -25.23
C LEU A 465 -7.41 6.11 -23.90
N ASN A 466 -7.43 7.43 -23.61
CA ASN A 466 -8.08 7.94 -22.42
C ASN A 466 -9.59 7.65 -22.43
N ASP A 467 -10.25 7.82 -23.56
CA ASP A 467 -11.69 7.60 -23.69
C ASP A 467 -12.07 6.13 -23.45
N PHE A 468 -11.33 5.20 -24.08
CA PHE A 468 -11.54 3.77 -23.87
C PHE A 468 -11.22 3.34 -22.45
N TRP A 469 -10.18 3.95 -21.85
CA TRP A 469 -9.77 3.69 -20.48
C TRP A 469 -10.85 4.08 -19.46
N THR A 470 -11.36 5.28 -19.57
CA THR A 470 -12.37 5.81 -18.65
C THR A 470 -13.71 5.08 -18.74
N GLU A 471 -14.05 4.57 -19.93
CA GLU A 471 -15.30 3.83 -20.11
C GLU A 471 -15.20 2.37 -19.70
N ASN A 472 -14.06 1.71 -19.89
CA ASN A 472 -13.93 0.28 -19.64
C ASN A 472 -13.79 -0.08 -18.17
N TRP A 473 -13.23 0.82 -17.36
CA TRP A 473 -12.92 0.56 -15.97
C TRP A 473 -13.77 1.38 -15.00
N LEU A 474 -13.84 0.94 -13.75
CA LEU A 474 -14.46 1.75 -12.69
C LEU A 474 -13.53 2.91 -12.32
N PRO A 475 -14.02 4.17 -12.27
CA PRO A 475 -13.21 5.28 -11.83
C PRO A 475 -12.74 5.05 -10.40
N ALA A 476 -11.48 5.37 -10.13
CA ALA A 476 -10.94 5.41 -8.79
C ALA A 476 -10.84 6.87 -8.36
N GLN A 477 -11.51 7.23 -7.28
CA GLN A 477 -11.10 8.39 -6.50
C GLN A 477 -9.93 7.95 -5.64
N LEU A 478 -8.75 8.50 -5.94
CA LEU A 478 -7.69 8.50 -4.96
C LEU A 478 -8.09 9.55 -3.93
N GLU A 479 -8.45 9.12 -2.74
CA GLU A 479 -8.33 9.97 -1.56
C GLU A 479 -6.90 10.50 -1.57
N ALA A 480 -6.69 11.74 -1.12
CA ALA A 480 -5.49 12.54 -1.32
C ALA A 480 -4.15 11.84 -0.98
N ASP A 481 -4.21 10.68 -0.31
CA ASP A 481 -3.11 9.98 0.32
C ASP A 481 -2.72 8.65 -0.34
N LEU A 482 -3.40 8.24 -1.41
CA LEU A 482 -3.16 6.93 -2.01
C LEU A 482 -2.45 7.06 -3.35
N GLU A 483 -1.23 6.51 -3.40
CA GLU A 483 -0.58 6.23 -4.68
C GLU A 483 -1.33 5.14 -5.45
N PRO A 484 -1.34 5.23 -6.79
CA PRO A 484 -1.82 4.12 -7.60
C PRO A 484 -0.97 2.87 -7.34
N HIS A 485 -1.61 1.72 -7.33
CA HIS A 485 -0.92 0.44 -7.19
C HIS A 485 0.00 0.14 -8.37
N GLY A 486 -0.23 0.80 -9.51
CA GLY A 486 0.63 0.78 -10.67
C GLY A 486 0.32 1.92 -11.64
N THR A 487 1.27 2.25 -12.50
CA THR A 487 1.15 3.35 -13.47
C THR A 487 1.43 2.84 -14.87
N ILE A 488 0.66 3.29 -15.84
CA ILE A 488 0.88 3.00 -17.25
C ILE A 488 1.07 4.33 -17.99
N TYR A 489 2.19 4.41 -18.71
CA TYR A 489 2.45 5.45 -19.71
C TYR A 489 2.06 4.91 -21.09
N ALA A 490 1.27 5.64 -21.84
CA ALA A 490 0.95 5.33 -23.22
C ALA A 490 1.15 6.59 -24.06
N VAL A 491 2.28 6.66 -24.76
CA VAL A 491 2.72 7.87 -25.45
C VAL A 491 2.93 7.58 -26.93
N ASP A 492 2.26 8.34 -27.79
CA ASP A 492 2.37 8.27 -29.25
C ASP A 492 3.13 9.48 -29.81
N GLY A 493 3.70 9.33 -31.00
CA GLY A 493 4.39 10.40 -31.72
C GLY A 493 5.87 10.57 -31.34
N ILE A 494 6.52 9.57 -30.76
CA ILE A 494 7.95 9.60 -30.42
C ILE A 494 8.77 9.26 -31.67
N ALA A 495 9.50 10.25 -32.19
CA ALA A 495 10.32 10.07 -33.39
C ALA A 495 11.45 9.04 -33.18
N GLY A 496 11.67 8.15 -34.17
CA GLY A 496 12.76 7.17 -34.13
C GLY A 496 12.52 5.96 -33.21
N ARG A 497 11.35 5.85 -32.58
CA ARG A 497 10.97 4.67 -31.81
C ARG A 497 9.98 3.80 -32.57
N GLU A 498 10.20 2.50 -32.57
CA GLU A 498 9.20 1.53 -33.03
C GLU A 498 8.13 1.29 -31.97
N PRO A 499 6.88 0.94 -32.34
CA PRO A 499 5.84 0.55 -31.40
C PRO A 499 6.29 -0.59 -30.51
N ARG A 500 6.31 -0.35 -29.18
CA ARG A 500 6.79 -1.31 -28.19
C ARG A 500 6.15 -1.08 -26.83
N ALA A 501 6.00 -2.16 -26.07
CA ALA A 501 5.56 -2.13 -24.68
C ALA A 501 6.68 -2.63 -23.76
N PHE A 502 6.78 -2.03 -22.60
CA PHE A 502 7.72 -2.40 -21.54
C PHE A 502 7.00 -2.58 -20.23
N TYR A 503 7.50 -3.47 -19.37
CA TYR A 503 6.95 -3.68 -18.05
C TYR A 503 8.05 -3.85 -17.01
N SER A 504 8.00 -3.05 -15.95
CA SER A 504 8.83 -3.19 -14.75
C SER A 504 8.00 -3.76 -13.60
N PRO A 505 8.21 -5.01 -13.19
CA PRO A 505 7.46 -5.64 -12.11
C PRO A 505 7.81 -5.07 -10.73
N GLU A 506 9.03 -4.56 -10.53
CA GLU A 506 9.48 -3.97 -9.28
C GLU A 506 8.70 -2.71 -8.92
N THR A 507 8.49 -1.83 -9.90
CA THR A 507 7.79 -0.55 -9.70
C THR A 507 6.35 -0.58 -10.19
N ARG A 508 5.91 -1.71 -10.74
CA ARG A 508 4.57 -1.87 -11.33
C ARG A 508 4.27 -0.79 -12.37
N THR A 509 5.27 -0.53 -13.22
CA THR A 509 5.18 0.49 -14.27
C THR A 509 5.10 -0.17 -15.63
N GLY A 510 4.03 0.11 -16.36
CA GLY A 510 3.86 -0.24 -17.76
C GLY A 510 4.17 0.96 -18.66
N ILE A 511 4.78 0.74 -19.80
CA ILE A 511 5.10 1.80 -20.77
C ILE A 511 4.75 1.32 -22.16
N LEU A 512 3.92 2.07 -22.88
CA LEU A 512 3.53 1.85 -24.26
C LEU A 512 4.04 3.00 -25.10
N VAL A 513 4.80 2.68 -26.14
CA VAL A 513 5.44 3.66 -27.03
C VAL A 513 4.84 3.52 -28.42
N ASN A 514 4.49 4.65 -29.03
CA ASN A 514 4.05 4.77 -30.42
C ASN A 514 2.89 3.83 -30.81
N THR A 515 1.88 3.76 -29.93
CA THR A 515 0.63 3.08 -30.21
C THR A 515 -0.57 3.91 -29.76
N ASP A 516 -1.58 3.96 -30.59
CA ASP A 516 -2.91 4.48 -30.31
C ASP A 516 -3.94 3.36 -30.09
N ASN A 517 -3.48 2.10 -30.02
CA ASN A 517 -4.34 0.92 -29.86
C ASN A 517 -4.65 0.63 -28.40
N TYR A 518 -5.93 0.59 -28.06
CA TYR A 518 -6.41 0.25 -26.72
C TYR A 518 -6.18 -1.22 -26.34
N GLY A 519 -6.17 -2.15 -27.30
CA GLY A 519 -5.96 -3.57 -27.04
C GLY A 519 -4.67 -3.86 -26.26
N PRO A 520 -3.47 -3.40 -26.68
CA PRO A 520 -2.22 -3.51 -25.93
C PRO A 520 -2.27 -2.81 -24.55
N LEU A 521 -2.86 -1.62 -24.46
CA LEU A 521 -3.04 -0.91 -23.20
C LEU A 521 -3.88 -1.72 -22.22
N ARG A 522 -5.02 -2.24 -22.67
CA ARG A 522 -5.90 -3.11 -21.89
C ARG A 522 -5.18 -4.37 -21.39
N SER A 523 -4.43 -5.02 -22.29
CA SER A 523 -3.67 -6.23 -21.96
C SER A 523 -2.58 -5.96 -20.92
N LEU A 524 -1.88 -4.85 -21.06
CA LEU A 524 -0.85 -4.44 -20.11
C LEU A 524 -1.45 -4.15 -18.73
N ALA A 525 -2.61 -3.49 -18.68
CA ALA A 525 -3.32 -3.21 -17.44
C ALA A 525 -3.77 -4.49 -16.71
N LEU A 526 -4.36 -5.43 -17.46
CA LEU A 526 -4.79 -6.73 -16.91
C LEU A 526 -3.61 -7.54 -16.41
N GLY A 527 -2.50 -7.54 -17.13
CA GLY A 527 -1.26 -8.21 -16.73
C GLY A 527 -0.66 -7.64 -15.45
N LEU A 528 -0.63 -6.31 -15.33
CA LEU A 528 -0.14 -5.59 -14.16
C LEU A 528 -1.02 -5.90 -12.92
N VAL A 529 -2.33 -5.88 -13.08
CA VAL A 529 -3.27 -6.20 -12.00
C VAL A 529 -3.15 -7.65 -11.57
N MET A 530 -2.90 -8.57 -12.49
CA MET A 530 -2.69 -9.97 -12.16
C MET A 530 -1.39 -10.18 -11.38
N ASP A 531 -0.29 -9.54 -11.78
CA ASP A 531 0.96 -9.56 -11.02
C ASP A 531 0.74 -9.06 -9.57
N ILE A 532 -0.02 -7.99 -9.40
CA ILE A 532 -0.41 -7.48 -8.06
C ILE A 532 -1.22 -8.53 -7.28
N ALA A 533 -2.23 -9.13 -7.91
CA ALA A 533 -3.12 -10.09 -7.25
C ALA A 533 -2.39 -11.38 -6.82
N GLU A 534 -1.53 -11.91 -7.67
CA GLU A 534 -0.73 -13.10 -7.39
C GLU A 534 0.22 -12.88 -6.20
N ARG A 535 0.91 -11.73 -6.16
CA ARG A 535 1.80 -11.37 -5.05
C ARG A 535 1.06 -11.14 -3.74
N THR A 536 -0.14 -10.58 -3.80
CA THR A 536 -0.93 -10.24 -2.59
C THR A 536 -1.58 -11.47 -1.97
N ALA A 537 -2.03 -12.44 -2.77
CA ALA A 537 -2.79 -13.59 -2.32
C ALA A 537 -1.92 -14.81 -1.93
N GLY A 538 -0.61 -14.73 -2.11
CA GLY A 538 0.31 -15.86 -1.93
C GLY A 538 0.15 -16.94 -3.02
N THR A 539 1.01 -17.96 -2.98
CA THR A 539 1.10 -18.99 -4.02
C THR A 539 -0.22 -19.72 -4.23
N GLY A 540 -0.82 -19.56 -5.40
CA GLY A 540 -2.06 -20.24 -5.80
C GLY A 540 -3.35 -19.75 -5.14
N GLY A 541 -3.33 -18.62 -4.39
CA GLY A 541 -4.52 -18.07 -3.73
C GLY A 541 -5.40 -17.19 -4.64
N ALA A 542 -4.84 -16.64 -5.71
CA ALA A 542 -5.55 -15.89 -6.73
C ALA A 542 -4.93 -16.11 -8.10
N GLY A 543 -5.71 -15.91 -9.15
CA GLY A 543 -5.26 -15.99 -10.51
C GLY A 543 -6.32 -15.46 -11.48
N ALA A 544 -6.00 -15.47 -12.77
CA ALA A 544 -6.93 -15.13 -13.81
C ALA A 544 -7.09 -16.28 -14.82
N ILE A 545 -8.30 -16.41 -15.34
CA ILE A 545 -8.62 -17.43 -16.33
C ILE A 545 -9.07 -16.74 -17.61
N ARG A 546 -8.43 -17.07 -18.73
CA ARG A 546 -8.89 -16.61 -20.04
C ARG A 546 -10.01 -17.50 -20.54
N GLY A 547 -11.20 -16.93 -20.60
CA GLY A 547 -12.39 -17.62 -21.05
C GLY A 547 -13.60 -16.71 -21.04
N MET A 548 -14.71 -17.22 -21.57
CA MET A 548 -16.01 -16.55 -21.49
C MET A 548 -16.76 -17.08 -20.29
N SER A 549 -17.16 -16.20 -19.39
CA SER A 549 -17.81 -16.58 -18.14
C SER A 549 -19.21 -16.03 -18.04
N ALA A 550 -20.13 -16.87 -17.53
CA ALA A 550 -21.51 -16.53 -17.27
C ALA A 550 -21.92 -17.02 -15.86
N ALA A 551 -22.94 -16.37 -15.28
CA ALA A 551 -23.60 -16.81 -14.08
C ALA A 551 -24.87 -17.58 -14.41
N PHE A 552 -25.13 -18.66 -13.70
CA PHE A 552 -26.38 -19.40 -13.69
C PHE A 552 -26.87 -19.52 -12.25
N ASN A 553 -27.98 -18.90 -11.91
CA ASN A 553 -28.52 -18.85 -10.55
C ASN A 553 -27.50 -18.40 -9.46
N GLY A 554 -26.58 -17.49 -9.80
CA GLY A 554 -25.54 -16.99 -8.87
C GLY A 554 -24.24 -17.77 -8.89
N ASP A 555 -24.21 -19.00 -9.40
CA ASP A 555 -23.02 -19.79 -9.61
C ASP A 555 -22.39 -19.50 -10.98
N GLY A 556 -21.07 -19.56 -11.05
CA GLY A 556 -20.29 -19.24 -12.25
C GLY A 556 -19.95 -20.47 -13.08
N LEU A 557 -20.00 -20.31 -14.39
CA LEU A 557 -19.37 -21.22 -15.33
C LEU A 557 -18.38 -20.45 -16.23
N ILE A 558 -17.35 -21.14 -16.72
CA ILE A 558 -16.40 -20.57 -17.67
C ILE A 558 -16.12 -21.52 -18.83
N LEU A 559 -16.16 -20.99 -20.04
CA LEU A 559 -15.79 -21.67 -21.27
C LEU A 559 -14.34 -21.32 -21.62
N VAL A 560 -13.46 -22.31 -21.59
CA VAL A 560 -12.02 -22.17 -21.90
C VAL A 560 -11.73 -22.99 -23.16
N GLY A 561 -11.07 -22.39 -24.13
CA GLY A 561 -10.71 -23.12 -25.37
C GLY A 561 -9.96 -22.25 -26.37
N PRO A 562 -9.18 -22.89 -27.24
CA PRO A 562 -8.44 -22.23 -28.30
C PRO A 562 -9.37 -21.62 -29.38
N PRO A 563 -8.82 -20.80 -30.29
CA PRO A 563 -9.54 -20.37 -31.47
C PRO A 563 -10.08 -21.57 -32.29
N GLY A 564 -11.26 -21.43 -32.87
CA GLY A 564 -11.91 -22.49 -33.64
C GLY A 564 -12.81 -23.45 -32.86
N THR A 565 -12.87 -23.33 -31.53
CA THR A 565 -13.77 -24.15 -30.68
C THR A 565 -15.18 -23.58 -30.54
N LYS A 566 -15.62 -22.70 -31.42
CA LYS A 566 -16.94 -22.02 -31.38
C LYS A 566 -17.31 -21.40 -30.01
N LYS A 567 -16.30 -21.06 -29.20
CA LYS A 567 -16.50 -20.55 -27.84
C LYS A 567 -17.47 -19.37 -27.78
N THR A 568 -17.29 -18.39 -28.65
CA THR A 568 -18.11 -17.18 -28.71
C THR A 568 -19.55 -17.48 -29.12
N GLU A 569 -19.77 -18.36 -30.08
CA GLU A 569 -21.10 -18.78 -30.53
C GLU A 569 -21.84 -19.48 -29.39
N LEU A 570 -21.22 -20.49 -28.76
CA LEU A 570 -21.77 -21.21 -27.62
C LEU A 570 -22.12 -20.27 -26.46
N PHE A 571 -21.24 -19.31 -26.19
CA PHE A 571 -21.44 -18.36 -25.10
C PHE A 571 -22.68 -17.48 -25.33
N PHE A 572 -22.82 -16.88 -26.52
CA PHE A 572 -23.99 -16.07 -26.83
C PHE A 572 -25.28 -16.90 -27.00
N GLU A 573 -25.15 -18.19 -27.32
CA GLU A 573 -26.28 -19.11 -27.33
C GLU A 573 -26.76 -19.44 -25.91
N LEU A 574 -25.85 -19.61 -24.94
CA LEU A 574 -26.19 -19.74 -23.52
C LEU A 574 -26.96 -18.50 -23.02
N LEU A 575 -26.51 -17.31 -23.39
CA LEU A 575 -27.14 -16.04 -22.98
C LEU A 575 -28.52 -15.77 -23.64
N ARG A 576 -29.00 -16.64 -24.51
CA ARG A 576 -30.40 -16.59 -24.98
C ARG A 576 -31.40 -17.02 -23.89
N ASP A 577 -30.96 -17.85 -22.95
CA ASP A 577 -31.71 -18.25 -21.79
C ASP A 577 -31.55 -17.20 -20.69
N VAL A 578 -32.64 -16.59 -20.25
CA VAL A 578 -32.71 -15.49 -19.29
C VAL A 578 -32.13 -15.84 -17.89
N ARG A 579 -31.99 -17.15 -17.60
CA ARG A 579 -31.35 -17.62 -16.38
C ARG A 579 -29.85 -17.42 -16.36
N PHE A 580 -29.24 -17.20 -17.53
CA PHE A 580 -27.81 -16.93 -17.65
C PHE A 580 -27.55 -15.42 -17.70
N ARG A 581 -26.63 -14.98 -16.89
CA ARG A 581 -26.13 -13.60 -16.88
C ARG A 581 -24.71 -13.55 -17.39
N LEU A 582 -24.41 -12.62 -18.26
CA LEU A 582 -23.06 -12.36 -18.75
C LEU A 582 -22.16 -11.96 -17.58
N GLN A 583 -20.96 -12.54 -17.48
CA GLN A 583 -19.94 -12.07 -16.55
C GLN A 583 -18.76 -11.42 -17.29
N THR A 584 -18.08 -12.13 -18.14
CA THR A 584 -17.00 -11.58 -18.97
C THR A 584 -16.84 -12.35 -20.28
N ASN A 585 -16.33 -11.68 -21.29
CA ASN A 585 -16.08 -12.27 -22.60
C ASN A 585 -14.63 -12.73 -22.80
N GLU A 586 -13.68 -12.42 -21.88
CA GLU A 586 -12.28 -12.78 -22.14
C GLU A 586 -11.50 -13.21 -20.88
N ILE A 587 -11.51 -12.43 -19.80
CA ILE A 587 -10.73 -12.72 -18.59
C ILE A 587 -11.59 -12.57 -17.35
N VAL A 588 -11.53 -13.56 -16.48
CA VAL A 588 -12.11 -13.52 -15.13
C VAL A 588 -11.02 -13.65 -14.09
N PHE A 589 -11.09 -12.82 -13.06
CA PHE A 589 -10.20 -12.93 -11.90
C PHE A 589 -10.84 -13.82 -10.84
N VAL A 590 -10.10 -14.78 -10.32
CA VAL A 590 -10.59 -15.75 -9.35
C VAL A 590 -9.74 -15.69 -8.09
N ARG A 591 -10.43 -15.63 -6.94
CA ARG A 591 -9.82 -15.78 -5.60
C ARG A 591 -10.30 -17.05 -4.96
N LEU A 592 -9.38 -17.82 -4.41
CA LEU A 592 -9.65 -19.07 -3.74
C LEU A 592 -9.54 -18.87 -2.22
N ALA A 593 -10.68 -18.91 -1.53
CA ALA A 593 -10.75 -18.72 -0.08
C ALA A 593 -11.92 -19.52 0.51
N GLY A 594 -11.72 -20.12 1.67
CA GLY A 594 -12.79 -20.81 2.41
C GLY A 594 -13.48 -21.92 1.62
N GLY A 595 -12.77 -22.67 0.76
CA GLY A 595 -13.34 -23.74 -0.06
C GLY A 595 -14.24 -23.25 -1.21
N ARG A 596 -14.09 -21.99 -1.64
CA ARG A 596 -14.86 -21.39 -2.73
C ARG A 596 -13.94 -20.69 -3.73
N ALA A 597 -14.40 -20.59 -4.98
CA ALA A 597 -13.78 -19.85 -6.06
C ALA A 597 -14.60 -18.62 -6.41
N SER A 598 -14.29 -17.47 -5.80
CA SER A 598 -14.94 -16.20 -6.13
C SER A 598 -14.37 -15.64 -7.43
N ALA A 599 -15.21 -15.59 -8.47
CA ALA A 599 -14.86 -15.10 -9.80
C ALA A 599 -15.43 -13.70 -10.02
N ASP A 600 -14.57 -12.75 -10.39
CA ASP A 600 -14.91 -11.33 -10.57
C ASP A 600 -14.71 -10.88 -12.03
N SER A 601 -15.74 -10.19 -12.58
CA SER A 601 -15.58 -9.39 -13.80
C SER A 601 -15.05 -8.01 -13.44
N VAL A 602 -13.95 -7.61 -14.06
CA VAL A 602 -13.30 -6.33 -13.80
C VAL A 602 -13.61 -5.26 -14.83
N GLU A 603 -14.08 -5.66 -16.01
CA GLU A 603 -14.41 -4.77 -17.12
C GLU A 603 -15.88 -4.35 -17.08
N ARG A 604 -16.14 -3.09 -17.40
CA ARG A 604 -17.50 -2.55 -17.52
C ARG A 604 -18.09 -2.74 -18.90
N LYS A 605 -17.26 -2.97 -19.87
CA LYS A 605 -17.60 -3.08 -21.29
C LYS A 605 -17.14 -4.43 -21.85
N LEU A 606 -17.77 -4.84 -22.92
CA LEU A 606 -17.29 -5.96 -23.73
C LEU A 606 -16.43 -5.41 -24.85
N TYR A 607 -15.20 -5.89 -24.95
CA TYR A 607 -14.28 -5.56 -26.03
C TYR A 607 -14.21 -6.74 -26.98
N LEU A 608 -14.96 -6.67 -28.09
CA LEU A 608 -15.15 -7.77 -29.03
C LEU A 608 -14.69 -7.42 -30.44
N PRO A 609 -14.13 -8.39 -31.20
CA PRO A 609 -13.89 -8.20 -32.63
C PRO A 609 -15.17 -7.80 -33.37
N THR A 610 -15.11 -6.79 -34.21
CA THR A 610 -16.28 -6.26 -34.92
C THR A 610 -16.94 -7.29 -35.83
N ASN A 611 -16.16 -8.17 -36.45
CA ASN A 611 -16.67 -9.28 -37.25
C ASN A 611 -17.52 -10.26 -36.41
N THR A 612 -17.14 -10.54 -35.17
CA THR A 612 -17.93 -11.38 -34.25
C THR A 612 -19.26 -10.72 -33.93
N VAL A 613 -19.23 -9.41 -33.69
CA VAL A 613 -20.42 -8.62 -33.37
C VAL A 613 -21.37 -8.57 -34.59
N GLU A 614 -20.85 -8.36 -35.79
CA GLU A 614 -21.61 -8.23 -36.98
C GLU A 614 -22.33 -9.55 -37.38
N LEU A 615 -21.69 -10.70 -37.15
CA LEU A 615 -22.28 -12.02 -37.42
C LEU A 615 -23.38 -12.42 -36.45
N ASN A 616 -23.50 -11.73 -35.32
CA ASN A 616 -24.52 -11.99 -34.31
C ASN A 616 -25.71 -11.03 -34.49
N GLY A 617 -26.85 -11.52 -34.93
CA GLY A 617 -28.02 -10.69 -35.23
C GLY A 617 -28.55 -9.84 -34.08
N LYS A 618 -28.24 -10.19 -32.78
CA LYS A 618 -28.60 -9.36 -31.63
C LYS A 618 -27.56 -8.29 -31.32
N LEU A 619 -26.29 -8.53 -31.68
CA LEU A 619 -25.19 -7.61 -31.42
C LEU A 619 -24.94 -6.64 -32.57
N ALA A 620 -25.18 -7.05 -33.81
CA ALA A 620 -24.94 -6.24 -35.01
C ALA A 620 -25.56 -4.82 -34.93
N PRO A 621 -26.78 -4.60 -34.45
CA PRO A 621 -27.34 -3.26 -34.32
C PRO A 621 -26.65 -2.40 -33.26
N LEU A 622 -25.81 -2.98 -32.39
CA LEU A 622 -25.11 -2.27 -31.33
C LEU A 622 -23.81 -1.65 -31.82
N LEU A 623 -23.29 -2.04 -32.98
CA LEU A 623 -22.07 -1.48 -33.57
C LEU A 623 -22.17 0.03 -33.75
N ASP A 624 -23.30 0.54 -34.18
CA ASP A 624 -23.52 1.96 -34.42
C ASP A 624 -23.54 2.81 -33.14
N LYS A 625 -23.75 2.14 -31.98
CA LYS A 625 -23.72 2.78 -30.65
C LYS A 625 -22.40 2.57 -29.94
N SER A 626 -21.49 1.79 -30.55
CA SER A 626 -20.25 1.36 -29.94
C SER A 626 -19.12 2.32 -30.25
N LYS A 627 -18.14 2.37 -29.34
CA LYS A 627 -16.81 2.87 -29.70
C LYS A 627 -16.07 1.74 -30.42
N CYS A 628 -15.55 2.05 -31.58
CA CYS A 628 -14.80 1.09 -32.39
C CYS A 628 -13.39 1.60 -32.62
N GLU A 629 -12.43 0.69 -32.64
CA GLU A 629 -11.07 0.98 -33.07
C GLU A 629 -10.61 0.05 -34.17
N ASN A 630 -9.56 0.39 -34.88
CA ASN A 630 -9.01 -0.39 -35.97
C ASN A 630 -9.94 -0.57 -37.15
N VAL A 631 -10.83 0.35 -37.36
CA VAL A 631 -11.74 0.33 -38.52
C VAL A 631 -11.10 0.97 -39.70
N VAL A 632 -11.51 0.53 -40.90
CA VAL A 632 -11.02 1.12 -42.16
C VAL A 632 -11.89 2.33 -42.51
N THR A 633 -11.23 3.48 -42.69
CA THR A 633 -11.87 4.75 -43.07
C THR A 633 -11.59 5.17 -44.50
N ARG A 634 -10.65 4.48 -45.19
CA ARG A 634 -10.31 4.73 -46.60
C ARG A 634 -10.19 3.41 -47.36
N LYS A 635 -10.65 3.36 -48.58
CA LYS A 635 -10.67 2.14 -49.39
C LYS A 635 -9.28 1.57 -49.66
N GLU A 636 -8.27 2.42 -49.78
CA GLU A 636 -6.88 2.04 -49.99
C GLU A 636 -6.29 1.23 -48.83
N ASP A 637 -6.86 1.38 -47.68
CA ASP A 637 -6.42 0.72 -46.45
C ASP A 637 -7.13 -0.62 -46.21
N CYS A 638 -8.08 -0.99 -47.09
CA CYS A 638 -8.84 -2.22 -46.99
C CYS A 638 -8.00 -3.43 -47.40
N THR A 639 -7.92 -4.43 -46.52
CA THR A 639 -7.20 -5.69 -46.78
C THR A 639 -8.11 -6.84 -47.18
N ASP A 640 -9.42 -6.61 -47.33
CA ASP A 640 -10.38 -7.64 -47.72
C ASP A 640 -10.47 -7.74 -49.26
N ASN A 641 -9.70 -8.67 -49.81
CA ASN A 641 -9.63 -8.93 -51.26
C ASN A 641 -10.96 -9.39 -51.85
N ALA A 642 -11.83 -10.01 -51.06
CA ALA A 642 -13.16 -10.45 -51.50
C ALA A 642 -14.09 -9.25 -51.66
N CYS A 643 -14.05 -8.33 -50.71
CA CYS A 643 -14.84 -7.10 -50.75
C CYS A 643 -14.39 -6.12 -51.84
N GLN A 644 -13.08 -6.07 -52.13
CA GLN A 644 -12.54 -5.21 -53.20
C GLN A 644 -13.01 -5.62 -54.59
N ARG A 645 -13.42 -6.88 -54.79
CA ARG A 645 -13.92 -7.42 -56.05
C ARG A 645 -15.44 -7.29 -56.19
N ALA A 646 -16.14 -6.96 -55.11
CA ALA A 646 -17.60 -6.76 -55.11
C ALA A 646 -17.87 -5.27 -55.25
N ASP A 647 -18.77 -4.85 -56.12
CA ASP A 647 -19.23 -3.47 -56.27
C ASP A 647 -20.09 -3.00 -55.07
N ASP A 648 -19.86 -3.55 -53.87
CA ASP A 648 -20.63 -3.40 -52.68
C ASP A 648 -19.83 -2.80 -51.48
N CYS A 649 -18.96 -1.86 -51.78
CA CYS A 649 -18.13 -1.25 -50.77
C CYS A 649 -18.96 -0.26 -49.92
N ARG A 650 -18.98 -0.45 -48.58
CA ARG A 650 -19.67 0.46 -47.65
C ARG A 650 -19.11 1.88 -47.65
N LEU A 651 -17.80 2.03 -47.87
CA LEU A 651 -17.18 3.35 -47.96
C LEU A 651 -17.60 4.08 -49.23
N ASP A 652 -17.75 3.38 -50.37
CA ASP A 652 -18.24 3.93 -51.62
C ASP A 652 -19.73 4.35 -51.52
N ARG A 653 -20.48 3.75 -50.60
CA ARG A 653 -21.87 4.10 -50.27
C ARG A 653 -22.00 5.25 -49.23
N GLY A 654 -20.88 5.89 -48.91
CA GLY A 654 -20.88 7.03 -47.98
C GLY A 654 -20.81 6.68 -46.51
N SER A 655 -20.55 5.41 -46.12
CA SER A 655 -20.27 5.08 -44.74
C SER A 655 -18.92 5.67 -44.31
N PRO A 656 -18.81 6.31 -43.13
CA PRO A 656 -17.57 6.93 -42.69
C PRO A 656 -16.47 5.91 -42.33
N TYR A 657 -16.81 4.63 -42.17
CA TYR A 657 -15.88 3.54 -41.83
C TYR A 657 -16.45 2.17 -42.21
N CYS A 658 -15.58 1.18 -42.31
CA CYS A 658 -15.93 -0.21 -42.57
C CYS A 658 -15.40 -1.14 -41.50
N TYR A 659 -16.26 -1.96 -40.90
CA TYR A 659 -15.91 -2.94 -39.85
C TYR A 659 -15.30 -4.24 -40.42
N LYS A 660 -15.60 -4.58 -41.69
CA LYS A 660 -15.21 -5.87 -42.34
C LYS A 660 -13.75 -5.95 -42.71
N ALA A 661 -13.14 -4.82 -42.95
CA ALA A 661 -11.87 -4.75 -43.64
C ALA A 661 -10.64 -4.98 -42.77
N SER A 662 -10.80 -5.10 -41.44
CA SER A 662 -9.70 -5.39 -40.54
C SER A 662 -10.06 -6.53 -39.57
N LYS A 663 -9.23 -7.58 -39.56
CA LYS A 663 -9.36 -8.69 -38.60
C LYS A 663 -9.09 -8.24 -37.15
N GLU A 664 -8.53 -7.06 -36.97
CA GLU A 664 -8.14 -6.50 -35.70
C GLU A 664 -9.06 -5.36 -35.22
N ALA A 665 -10.14 -5.08 -35.98
CA ALA A 665 -11.14 -4.11 -35.56
C ALA A 665 -11.94 -4.62 -34.36
N HIS A 666 -12.05 -3.80 -33.32
CA HIS A 666 -12.76 -4.13 -32.10
C HIS A 666 -13.83 -3.09 -31.80
N ALA A 667 -14.92 -3.56 -31.18
CA ALA A 667 -15.99 -2.72 -30.69
C ALA A 667 -16.10 -2.83 -29.17
N MET A 668 -16.31 -1.70 -28.51
CA MET A 668 -16.57 -1.62 -27.09
C MET A 668 -18.07 -1.50 -26.85
N LEU A 669 -18.69 -2.59 -26.39
CA LEU A 669 -20.13 -2.71 -26.20
C LEU A 669 -20.50 -2.56 -24.71
N ASN A 670 -21.61 -1.91 -24.43
CA ASN A 670 -22.17 -1.93 -23.08
C ASN A 670 -22.95 -3.24 -22.84
N PRO A 671 -22.60 -4.08 -21.86
CA PRO A 671 -23.31 -5.32 -21.56
C PRO A 671 -24.81 -5.14 -21.32
N SER A 672 -25.25 -4.01 -20.74
CA SER A 672 -26.66 -3.72 -20.52
C SER A 672 -27.48 -3.54 -21.80
N TRP A 673 -26.84 -3.32 -22.94
CA TRP A 673 -27.54 -3.27 -24.23
C TRP A 673 -27.99 -4.67 -24.73
N ILE A 674 -27.42 -5.74 -24.18
CA ILE A 674 -27.71 -7.13 -24.60
C ILE A 674 -28.96 -7.68 -23.91
N GLY A 675 -29.26 -7.24 -22.69
CA GLY A 675 -30.39 -7.76 -21.93
C GLY A 675 -30.77 -6.94 -20.69
N GLY A 676 -30.34 -5.67 -20.63
CA GLY A 676 -30.56 -4.79 -19.47
C GLY A 676 -29.52 -4.99 -18.35
N PRO A 677 -29.64 -4.19 -17.28
CA PRO A 677 -28.68 -4.25 -16.15
C PRO A 677 -28.68 -5.61 -15.43
N GLU A 678 -29.84 -6.29 -15.41
CA GLU A 678 -29.99 -7.59 -14.77
C GLU A 678 -29.33 -8.74 -15.54
N ALA A 679 -28.98 -8.54 -16.81
CA ALA A 679 -28.29 -9.53 -17.62
C ALA A 679 -26.78 -9.66 -17.33
N PHE A 680 -26.25 -8.87 -16.37
CA PHE A 680 -24.83 -8.83 -16.05
C PHE A 680 -24.56 -9.27 -14.60
N ALA A 681 -23.59 -10.16 -14.40
CA ALA A 681 -23.11 -10.62 -13.10
C ALA A 681 -21.67 -10.16 -12.87
N ARG A 682 -21.43 -9.31 -11.88
CA ARG A 682 -20.07 -8.85 -11.56
C ARG A 682 -19.26 -9.91 -10.82
N ARG A 683 -19.93 -10.68 -9.95
CA ARG A 683 -19.29 -11.72 -9.12
C ARG A 683 -20.08 -12.98 -9.11
N THR A 684 -19.40 -14.12 -9.18
CA THR A 684 -19.99 -15.45 -9.10
C THR A 684 -19.14 -16.36 -8.23
N ASN A 685 -19.71 -17.47 -7.78
CA ASN A 685 -18.95 -18.59 -7.24
C ASN A 685 -18.71 -19.59 -8.39
N LEU A 686 -17.48 -19.64 -8.91
CA LEU A 686 -17.15 -20.48 -10.07
C LEU A 686 -17.22 -21.96 -9.68
N LYS A 687 -18.20 -22.65 -10.28
CA LYS A 687 -18.45 -24.08 -10.02
C LYS A 687 -18.10 -24.97 -11.19
N TRP A 688 -18.16 -24.45 -12.42
CA TRP A 688 -18.02 -25.27 -13.62
C TRP A 688 -16.97 -24.68 -14.58
N VAL A 689 -16.03 -25.51 -14.99
CA VAL A 689 -15.02 -25.21 -16.00
C VAL A 689 -15.24 -26.12 -17.19
N PHE A 690 -15.55 -25.56 -18.35
CA PHE A 690 -15.71 -26.30 -19.60
C PHE A 690 -14.49 -26.06 -20.49
N LEU A 691 -13.68 -27.11 -20.68
CA LEU A 691 -12.58 -27.12 -21.62
C LEU A 691 -13.10 -27.54 -23.01
N LEU A 692 -13.04 -26.61 -23.97
CA LEU A 692 -13.64 -26.79 -25.28
C LEU A 692 -12.69 -27.47 -26.25
N ARG A 693 -13.23 -28.43 -27.02
CA ARG A 693 -12.63 -29.00 -28.21
C ARG A 693 -13.62 -28.96 -29.38
N ASN A 694 -13.15 -29.17 -30.57
CA ASN A 694 -13.98 -29.25 -31.76
C ASN A 694 -13.47 -30.39 -32.67
N ASP A 695 -14.09 -31.56 -32.59
CA ASP A 695 -13.80 -32.72 -33.42
C ASP A 695 -15.09 -33.50 -33.74
N ALA A 696 -15.02 -34.42 -34.70
CA ALA A 696 -16.19 -35.14 -35.19
C ALA A 696 -16.49 -36.46 -34.43
N THR A 697 -15.61 -36.90 -33.55
CA THR A 697 -15.65 -38.29 -33.04
C THR A 697 -15.77 -38.42 -31.51
N SER A 698 -15.39 -37.38 -30.77
CA SER A 698 -15.40 -37.41 -29.36
C SER A 698 -16.79 -37.19 -28.75
N PRO A 699 -17.09 -37.70 -27.55
CA PRO A 699 -18.33 -37.46 -26.87
C PRO A 699 -18.71 -35.99 -26.70
N ALA A 700 -20.00 -35.67 -26.62
CA ALA A 700 -20.48 -34.29 -26.47
C ALA A 700 -19.96 -33.60 -25.19
N VAL A 701 -19.99 -34.29 -24.06
CA VAL A 701 -19.46 -33.80 -22.79
C VAL A 701 -19.00 -34.97 -21.91
N VAL A 702 -17.85 -34.75 -21.21
CA VAL A 702 -17.32 -35.74 -20.27
C VAL A 702 -16.80 -34.97 -19.05
N GLU A 703 -17.20 -35.37 -17.85
CA GLU A 703 -16.59 -34.90 -16.61
C GLU A 703 -15.20 -35.55 -16.51
N ILE A 704 -14.15 -34.75 -16.33
CA ILE A 704 -12.77 -35.22 -16.31
C ILE A 704 -12.15 -35.05 -14.92
N ALA A 705 -11.24 -35.95 -14.59
CA ALA A 705 -10.50 -35.89 -13.32
C ALA A 705 -9.55 -34.68 -13.31
N LYS A 706 -9.23 -34.21 -12.10
CA LYS A 706 -8.34 -33.07 -11.86
C LYS A 706 -7.01 -33.19 -12.61
N ASP A 707 -6.34 -34.33 -12.53
CA ASP A 707 -5.01 -34.54 -13.13
C ASP A 707 -5.06 -34.48 -14.66
N GLU A 708 -6.15 -34.95 -15.26
CA GLU A 708 -6.35 -34.83 -16.71
C GLU A 708 -6.65 -33.39 -17.11
N ALA A 709 -7.49 -32.70 -16.35
CA ALA A 709 -7.76 -31.27 -16.56
C ALA A 709 -6.49 -30.42 -16.47
N LEU A 710 -5.64 -30.66 -15.48
CA LEU A 710 -4.35 -29.99 -15.32
C LEU A 710 -3.46 -30.24 -16.52
N ARG A 711 -3.36 -31.50 -16.96
CA ARG A 711 -2.56 -31.86 -18.14
C ARG A 711 -3.03 -31.13 -19.40
N ILE A 712 -4.34 -31.04 -19.64
CA ILE A 712 -4.90 -30.33 -20.79
C ILE A 712 -4.60 -28.84 -20.68
N LEU A 713 -4.77 -28.25 -19.50
CA LEU A 713 -4.47 -26.84 -19.25
C LEU A 713 -2.98 -26.54 -19.47
N GLU A 714 -2.08 -27.41 -19.05
CA GLU A 714 -0.63 -27.27 -19.26
C GLU A 714 -0.22 -27.38 -20.74
N ALA A 715 -0.72 -28.41 -21.42
CA ALA A 715 -0.36 -28.65 -22.81
C ALA A 715 -0.97 -27.62 -23.78
N GLY A 716 -2.06 -26.93 -23.38
CA GLY A 716 -2.85 -26.08 -24.25
C GLY A 716 -3.58 -26.87 -25.37
N GLU A 717 -3.64 -28.19 -25.22
CA GLU A 717 -4.25 -29.11 -26.20
C GLU A 717 -5.56 -29.69 -25.64
N ALA A 718 -6.63 -29.58 -26.38
CA ALA A 718 -7.77 -30.44 -26.16
C ALA A 718 -7.40 -31.87 -26.58
N ALA A 719 -7.43 -32.83 -25.68
CA ALA A 719 -7.13 -34.20 -25.96
C ALA A 719 -7.97 -34.72 -27.15
N GLY A 720 -7.33 -35.17 -28.22
CA GLY A 720 -7.97 -35.75 -29.42
C GLY A 720 -8.12 -34.84 -30.63
N ALA A 721 -7.74 -33.59 -30.59
CA ALA A 721 -7.75 -32.75 -31.79
C ALA A 721 -6.66 -33.18 -32.76
N GLN A 722 -7.05 -33.65 -33.98
CA GLN A 722 -6.11 -33.82 -35.07
C GLN A 722 -5.42 -32.49 -35.36
N ARG A 723 -4.10 -32.51 -35.38
CA ARG A 723 -3.22 -31.37 -35.60
C ARG A 723 -3.46 -30.77 -36.99
N THR A 724 -4.25 -29.74 -37.10
CA THR A 724 -4.32 -28.89 -38.32
C THR A 724 -4.11 -27.41 -37.98
N LEU A 725 -3.74 -27.05 -36.77
CA LEU A 725 -3.32 -25.70 -36.46
C LEU A 725 -1.83 -25.71 -36.21
N SER A 726 -1.11 -24.88 -36.97
CA SER A 726 0.34 -24.69 -36.94
C SER A 726 0.91 -24.76 -35.53
N ALA A 727 1.93 -25.55 -35.38
CA ALA A 727 2.67 -25.94 -34.18
C ALA A 727 3.20 -24.81 -33.32
N LYS A 728 2.36 -24.10 -32.59
CA LYS A 728 2.73 -23.24 -31.45
C LYS A 728 1.46 -22.90 -30.66
N SER A 729 0.84 -23.93 -30.05
CA SER A 729 -0.17 -23.71 -29.02
C SER A 729 0.53 -23.16 -27.78
N GLN A 730 0.24 -21.91 -27.44
CA GLN A 730 0.65 -21.40 -26.14
C GLN A 730 -0.12 -22.14 -25.04
N PRO A 731 0.54 -22.61 -23.96
CA PRO A 731 -0.13 -23.25 -22.86
C PRO A 731 -1.25 -22.37 -22.31
N PHE A 732 -2.40 -22.93 -21.90
CA PHE A 732 -3.49 -22.20 -21.27
C PHE A 732 -3.07 -21.47 -19.99
N PHE A 733 -1.97 -21.90 -19.38
CA PHE A 733 -1.35 -21.25 -18.22
C PHE A 733 -0.65 -19.92 -18.56
N ASN A 734 -0.43 -19.61 -19.83
CA ASN A 734 0.04 -18.28 -20.15
C ASN A 734 -1.16 -17.34 -20.22
N PRO A 735 -1.57 -16.73 -19.10
CA PRO A 735 -2.54 -15.68 -19.16
C PRO A 735 -1.82 -14.57 -19.87
N HIS A 736 -2.13 -14.27 -21.07
CA HIS A 736 -1.66 -13.19 -21.90
C HIS A 736 -1.30 -11.93 -21.13
N LEU A 737 -0.40 -12.11 -20.20
CA LEU A 737 0.05 -11.10 -19.30
C LEU A 737 0.54 -9.90 -19.99
N LEU A 738 0.93 -10.07 -21.10
CA LEU A 738 1.54 -9.08 -21.95
C LEU A 738 1.25 -9.58 -23.34
N ALA A 739 -0.02 -9.58 -23.71
CA ALA A 739 -0.53 -10.20 -24.91
C ALA A 739 -0.07 -9.58 -26.24
N GLY A 740 1.17 -9.28 -26.32
CA GLY A 740 1.86 -9.30 -27.58
C GLY A 740 2.61 -10.60 -27.58
N ARG A 741 2.49 -11.44 -28.57
CA ARG A 741 3.29 -12.62 -28.78
C ARG A 741 4.69 -12.37 -28.22
N VAL A 742 5.00 -13.00 -27.09
CA VAL A 742 6.40 -13.13 -26.67
C VAL A 742 7.03 -13.88 -27.80
N THR A 743 7.73 -13.15 -28.66
CA THR A 743 8.49 -13.78 -29.74
C THR A 743 9.55 -14.61 -29.02
N GLU A 744 9.60 -15.90 -29.31
CA GLU A 744 10.64 -16.85 -28.86
C GLU A 744 12.07 -16.34 -29.12
N ALA A 745 12.21 -15.24 -29.83
CA ALA A 745 13.48 -14.59 -30.16
C ALA A 745 14.18 -13.88 -28.98
N ALA A 746 13.52 -13.69 -27.83
CA ALA A 746 14.13 -12.89 -26.74
C ALA A 746 14.71 -13.70 -25.58
N GLY A 747 14.74 -15.06 -25.60
CA GLY A 747 15.44 -15.84 -24.58
C GLY A 747 15.01 -15.60 -23.12
N VAL A 748 13.97 -14.83 -22.90
CA VAL A 748 13.44 -14.54 -21.57
C VAL A 748 12.47 -15.65 -21.23
N GLY A 749 12.97 -16.68 -20.58
CA GLY A 749 12.17 -17.75 -20.03
C GLY A 749 11.02 -17.19 -19.20
N VAL A 750 9.81 -17.70 -19.41
CA VAL A 750 8.71 -17.57 -18.46
C VAL A 750 9.31 -17.92 -17.10
N ASN A 751 9.29 -16.97 -16.17
CA ASN A 751 9.84 -17.18 -14.84
C ASN A 751 9.25 -18.49 -14.28
N SER A 752 10.09 -19.50 -14.02
CA SER A 752 9.66 -20.83 -13.60
C SER A 752 8.76 -20.80 -12.37
N GLY A 753 9.03 -19.89 -11.44
CA GLY A 753 8.21 -19.69 -10.24
C GLY A 753 6.79 -19.23 -10.54
N ARG A 754 6.55 -18.49 -11.63
CA ARG A 754 5.22 -18.07 -12.03
C ARG A 754 4.40 -19.19 -12.66
N LEU A 755 5.04 -20.03 -13.44
CA LEU A 755 4.38 -21.22 -14.00
C LEU A 755 3.92 -22.16 -12.87
N GLU A 756 4.77 -22.37 -11.86
CA GLU A 756 4.41 -23.17 -10.68
C GLU A 756 3.26 -22.53 -9.88
N ALA A 757 3.27 -21.23 -9.70
CA ALA A 757 2.17 -20.51 -9.02
C ALA A 757 0.83 -20.68 -9.77
N GLN A 758 0.85 -20.63 -11.10
CA GLN A 758 -0.34 -20.87 -11.92
C GLN A 758 -0.82 -22.33 -11.87
N LYS A 759 0.09 -23.29 -11.90
CA LYS A 759 -0.25 -24.71 -11.69
C LYS A 759 -0.89 -24.93 -10.33
N ALA A 760 -0.32 -24.36 -9.28
CA ALA A 760 -0.87 -24.40 -7.94
C ALA A 760 -2.27 -23.77 -7.87
N PHE A 761 -2.47 -22.64 -8.55
CA PHE A 761 -3.78 -21.98 -8.66
C PHE A 761 -4.81 -22.89 -9.34
N PHE A 762 -4.52 -23.45 -10.52
CA PHE A 762 -5.46 -24.33 -11.21
C PHE A 762 -5.71 -25.62 -10.43
N SER A 763 -4.69 -26.17 -9.79
CA SER A 763 -4.87 -27.34 -8.93
C SER A 763 -5.86 -27.09 -7.79
N ARG A 764 -5.73 -25.96 -7.11
CA ARG A 764 -6.65 -25.55 -6.04
C ARG A 764 -8.05 -25.16 -6.57
N LEU A 765 -8.15 -24.57 -7.75
CA LEU A 765 -9.43 -24.26 -8.39
C LEU A 765 -10.21 -25.55 -8.67
N LEU A 766 -9.55 -26.57 -9.19
CA LEU A 766 -10.17 -27.86 -9.54
C LEU A 766 -10.50 -28.72 -8.30
N ASP A 767 -10.08 -28.30 -7.10
CA ASP A 767 -10.58 -28.91 -5.83
C ASP A 767 -11.99 -28.41 -5.48
N VAL A 768 -12.41 -27.26 -6.04
CA VAL A 768 -13.68 -26.61 -5.68
C VAL A 768 -14.63 -26.40 -6.87
N ALA A 769 -14.16 -26.62 -8.11
CA ALA A 769 -14.93 -26.49 -9.33
C ALA A 769 -14.86 -27.78 -10.16
N LYS A 770 -15.98 -28.23 -10.68
CA LYS A 770 -16.05 -29.39 -11.59
C LYS A 770 -15.51 -29.01 -12.97
N CYS A 771 -14.78 -29.93 -13.59
CA CYS A 771 -14.20 -29.74 -14.92
C CYS A 771 -14.80 -30.69 -15.95
N PHE A 772 -15.17 -30.16 -17.09
CA PHE A 772 -15.75 -30.91 -18.20
C PHE A 772 -14.95 -30.69 -19.48
N LEU A 773 -14.73 -31.76 -20.22
CA LEU A 773 -14.30 -31.69 -21.60
C LEU A 773 -15.54 -31.64 -22.50
N PHE A 774 -15.71 -30.56 -23.26
CA PHE A 774 -16.89 -30.30 -24.07
C PHE A 774 -16.54 -30.24 -25.55
N ASN A 775 -17.26 -30.98 -26.39
CA ASN A 775 -17.02 -31.02 -27.82
C ASN A 775 -18.06 -30.17 -28.57
N SER A 776 -17.63 -28.97 -29.00
CA SER A 776 -18.45 -28.03 -29.78
C SER A 776 -18.67 -28.43 -31.22
N GLY A 777 -18.01 -29.52 -31.70
CA GLY A 777 -18.25 -30.09 -33.02
C GLY A 777 -19.55 -30.86 -33.13
N VAL A 778 -19.99 -31.45 -32.00
CA VAL A 778 -21.16 -32.37 -31.95
C VAL A 778 -22.23 -31.92 -30.97
N ALA A 779 -21.99 -30.91 -30.11
CA ALA A 779 -22.92 -30.45 -29.10
C ALA A 779 -23.08 -28.92 -29.10
N GLY A 780 -24.30 -28.46 -28.82
CA GLY A 780 -24.62 -27.05 -28.62
C GLY A 780 -24.78 -26.67 -27.14
N ALA A 781 -25.23 -25.45 -26.90
CA ALA A 781 -25.38 -24.89 -25.55
C ALA A 781 -26.41 -25.65 -24.69
N ASP A 782 -27.33 -26.39 -25.26
CA ASP A 782 -28.30 -27.20 -24.51
C ASP A 782 -27.64 -28.27 -23.64
N VAL A 783 -26.62 -28.93 -24.18
CA VAL A 783 -25.84 -29.92 -23.42
C VAL A 783 -25.13 -29.30 -22.19
N ILE A 784 -24.65 -28.06 -22.30
CA ILE A 784 -24.11 -27.34 -21.16
C ILE A 784 -25.21 -27.08 -20.12
N ARG A 785 -26.41 -26.61 -20.57
CA ARG A 785 -27.56 -26.35 -19.69
C ARG A 785 -27.98 -27.62 -18.92
N GLU A 786 -28.03 -28.75 -19.60
CA GLU A 786 -28.36 -30.05 -18.98
C GLU A 786 -27.29 -30.51 -18.00
N THR A 787 -26.01 -30.30 -18.32
CA THR A 787 -24.87 -30.71 -17.50
C THR A 787 -24.85 -29.96 -16.17
N ILE A 788 -25.13 -28.65 -16.18
CA ILE A 788 -25.10 -27.83 -14.95
C ILE A 788 -26.38 -27.90 -14.14
N ALA A 789 -27.47 -28.41 -14.73
CA ALA A 789 -28.75 -28.61 -14.04
C ALA A 789 -28.78 -29.91 -13.22
N LYS A 790 -27.87 -30.83 -13.50
CA LYS A 790 -27.63 -32.07 -12.73
C LYS A 790 -26.68 -31.81 -11.57
#